data_52be55dc1719f09c35d77f6ccb338e17
#
_entry.id   52be55dc1719f09c35d77f6ccb338e17
#
_cell.length_a   1.000
_cell.length_b   1.000
_cell.length_c   1.000
_cell.angle_alpha   90.00
_cell.angle_beta   90.00
_cell.angle_gamma   90.00
#
_symmetry.space_group_name_H-M   'P 1'
#
loop_
_entity.id
_entity.type
_entity.pdbx_description
1 polymer ?
#
loop_
_entity_poly.entity_id
_entity_poly.type
_entity_poly.pdbx_seq_one_letter_code
_entity_poly.pdbx_strand_id
1 'polypeptide(L)'
;MKSTILHFLFSMVLMVIGHQCQGQTSTELNQKRIMLPNGWSITPVGKQVALGDLPLNLVVSNNKKLMAVTNNGVGTHSIELIETKTGNKIDSIVIGKAWYGLAFGDDDQSLYVSAGHDNQVKRYSIIGNKLSLQDQYVLGKPWPELIGTAGLDVDEKGSKKLFVVSKEGKSLFVFDLASKKLLNKVLLGAEAYSCKLSPDRNTLYISLWGDKKVLVYDVRSEKITSAIPVGDHPNELLLTKNGGLLYVANSQDNSISVIDTKTNTVVETLNAALYPSSPSGSTSNGIALSEDEKTLYVANADNNCLAVFEVTERSKSKSKGFIPVGWYPTNIKVIGENIYVTNGKGLSSFANPNGPNPVNKKQVVLSHMGDSTKPASVQYIGSLFLGTLSIIKKPSEEQMAVYSKAVYQNTPYSKSKELNAEGQAGNPVPMKVGSVSPIKHVFYIIKENRTYDQVLSDVKGGNGDTSLLLFGEHVTPNQHKIVKDFVLLDNFYVDAEVSADGHNWSMGAYANDYVEKNWPASYGGKGGTHGTSGLLKIGNNKDGFIWDLCAKNNVSYRSYGEFVADDFGTKPRLESLKGHAASFAPYGLKTMDTIRFHQWKMDFDSLVAANNVPRFSTIRLGNDHTEGMRAGRPTPYAHVADNDLAVGMLIDHLSKSPVWKESVVFILEDDAQNGPDHVDAHRSTAYVVGPYVKRKYVDHTMYTTSGMLRTIELILGLPPMTQFDAAATPMWRCFTNKPDFTPFNHLKSNINLGETNGAKTIASKLSEKFDWSKEDRVPDLILNEILWQGLKGKPAPFPVRAAFIKPTED
;
A
#
# COMPACT_ATOMS: atom_id res chain seq x y z
N MET A 1 -53.52 -17.73 44.61
CA MET A 1 -52.99 -18.03 43.28
C MET A 1 -52.89 -16.84 42.30
N LYS A 2 -53.53 -15.68 42.51
CA LYS A 2 -53.43 -14.52 41.60
C LYS A 2 -52.28 -13.55 41.88
N SER A 3 -51.71 -13.62 43.08
CA SER A 3 -50.59 -12.70 43.48
C SER A 3 -49.21 -13.21 43.06
N THR A 4 -49.03 -14.53 42.92
CA THR A 4 -47.73 -15.15 42.59
C THR A 4 -47.42 -15.09 41.08
N ILE A 5 -48.45 -15.00 40.22
CA ILE A 5 -48.29 -14.88 38.77
C ILE A 5 -47.85 -13.47 38.37
N LEU A 6 -48.29 -12.45 39.11
CA LEU A 6 -47.92 -11.06 38.82
C LEU A 6 -46.45 -10.74 39.16
N HIS A 7 -45.88 -11.39 40.17
CA HIS A 7 -44.47 -11.26 40.55
C HIS A 7 -43.52 -11.98 39.55
N PHE A 8 -43.96 -13.10 38.97
CA PHE A 8 -43.19 -13.83 37.98
C PHE A 8 -43.13 -13.13 36.62
N LEU A 9 -44.23 -12.46 36.22
CA LEU A 9 -44.29 -11.64 35.01
C LEU A 9 -43.49 -10.34 35.14
N PHE A 10 -43.43 -9.73 36.34
CA PHE A 10 -42.62 -8.55 36.57
C PHE A 10 -41.11 -8.85 36.61
N SER A 11 -40.72 -10.03 37.16
CA SER A 11 -39.31 -10.50 37.11
C SER A 11 -38.85 -10.91 35.71
N MET A 12 -39.74 -11.44 34.85
CA MET A 12 -39.42 -11.76 33.44
C MET A 12 -39.35 -10.52 32.58
N VAL A 13 -40.14 -9.48 32.82
CA VAL A 13 -40.03 -8.21 32.11
C VAL A 13 -38.78 -7.42 32.52
N LEU A 14 -38.31 -7.52 33.76
CA LEU A 14 -37.05 -6.94 34.16
C LEU A 14 -35.82 -7.68 33.64
N MET A 15 -35.90 -8.98 33.34
CA MET A 15 -34.82 -9.72 32.65
C MET A 15 -34.71 -9.43 31.13
N VAL A 16 -35.81 -8.98 30.50
CA VAL A 16 -35.79 -8.62 29.06
C VAL A 16 -35.28 -7.20 28.82
N ILE A 17 -35.32 -6.32 29.83
CA ILE A 17 -34.78 -4.92 29.72
C ILE A 17 -33.27 -4.87 30.02
N GLY A 18 -32.68 -5.95 30.54
CA GLY A 18 -31.24 -6.05 30.87
C GLY A 18 -30.30 -6.39 29.72
N HIS A 19 -30.76 -6.52 28.47
CA HIS A 19 -29.89 -6.63 27.30
C HIS A 19 -29.50 -5.26 26.76
N GLN A 20 -29.04 -4.38 27.66
CA GLN A 20 -28.29 -3.19 27.23
C GLN A 20 -26.91 -3.62 26.79
N CYS A 21 -26.61 -3.39 25.49
CA CYS A 21 -25.27 -3.22 24.91
C CYS A 21 -24.12 -3.70 25.83
N GLN A 22 -23.95 -4.99 26.03
CA GLN A 22 -22.67 -5.52 26.49
C GLN A 22 -21.69 -5.25 25.33
N GLY A 23 -20.66 -4.41 25.57
CA GLY A 23 -19.61 -4.20 24.62
C GLY A 23 -18.95 -5.53 24.24
N GLN A 24 -18.41 -5.61 23.02
CA GLN A 24 -17.76 -6.82 22.51
C GLN A 24 -16.65 -7.28 23.47
N THR A 25 -16.65 -8.54 23.82
CA THR A 25 -15.64 -9.17 24.67
C THR A 25 -14.36 -9.44 23.86
N SER A 26 -13.24 -9.64 24.54
CA SER A 26 -11.97 -10.04 23.92
C SER A 26 -12.09 -11.35 23.13
N THR A 27 -12.90 -12.30 23.63
CA THR A 27 -13.15 -13.58 22.96
C THR A 27 -13.92 -13.40 21.66
N GLU A 28 -14.99 -12.59 21.66
CA GLU A 28 -15.77 -12.30 20.45
C GLU A 28 -14.94 -11.58 19.38
N LEU A 29 -14.03 -10.66 19.75
CA LEU A 29 -13.12 -10.02 18.84
C LEU A 29 -12.13 -11.01 18.23
N ASN A 30 -11.57 -11.92 19.04
CA ASN A 30 -10.64 -12.94 18.55
C ASN A 30 -11.30 -13.93 17.57
N GLN A 31 -12.56 -14.29 17.79
CA GLN A 31 -13.32 -15.15 16.85
C GLN A 31 -13.58 -14.48 15.51
N LYS A 32 -13.60 -13.13 15.47
CA LYS A 32 -13.80 -12.33 14.26
C LYS A 32 -12.50 -11.84 13.62
N ARG A 33 -11.36 -12.30 14.12
CA ARG A 33 -10.05 -11.88 13.61
C ARG A 33 -9.88 -12.30 12.15
N ILE A 34 -9.49 -11.34 11.33
CA ILE A 34 -9.19 -11.54 9.92
C ILE A 34 -7.69 -11.33 9.73
N MET A 35 -7.02 -12.33 9.18
CA MET A 35 -5.60 -12.19 8.82
C MET A 35 -5.44 -11.48 7.49
N LEU A 36 -4.36 -10.72 7.36
CA LEU A 36 -3.97 -10.00 6.17
C LEU A 36 -2.76 -10.67 5.50
N PRO A 37 -2.57 -10.49 4.19
CA PRO A 37 -1.47 -11.15 3.46
C PRO A 37 -0.07 -10.74 3.95
N ASN A 38 0.08 -9.59 4.59
CA ASN A 38 1.33 -9.14 5.20
C ASN A 38 1.60 -9.76 6.61
N GLY A 39 0.82 -10.74 7.03
CA GLY A 39 0.95 -11.40 8.33
C GLY A 39 0.37 -10.62 9.52
N TRP A 40 -0.21 -9.45 9.29
CA TRP A 40 -0.95 -8.70 10.30
C TRP A 40 -2.40 -9.19 10.37
N SER A 41 -3.20 -8.62 11.28
CA SER A 41 -4.62 -8.97 11.38
C SER A 41 -5.47 -7.77 11.77
N ILE A 42 -6.79 -7.90 11.58
CA ILE A 42 -7.77 -6.89 11.98
C ILE A 42 -8.93 -7.55 12.75
N THR A 43 -9.54 -6.79 13.63
CA THR A 43 -10.78 -7.14 14.36
C THR A 43 -11.71 -5.92 14.34
N PRO A 44 -12.22 -5.50 13.16
CA PRO A 44 -12.95 -4.25 13.04
C PRO A 44 -14.21 -4.26 13.91
N VAL A 45 -14.39 -3.18 14.68
CA VAL A 45 -15.54 -3.01 15.57
C VAL A 45 -16.62 -2.13 14.96
N GLY A 46 -17.83 -2.20 15.49
CA GLY A 46 -18.99 -1.47 15.00
C GLY A 46 -19.63 -2.08 13.74
N LYS A 47 -20.58 -1.33 13.16
CA LYS A 47 -21.26 -1.68 11.91
C LYS A 47 -20.36 -1.36 10.72
N GLN A 48 -20.19 -2.31 9.81
CA GLN A 48 -19.44 -2.10 8.56
C GLN A 48 -20.42 -1.85 7.41
N VAL A 49 -20.22 -0.75 6.68
CA VAL A 49 -20.99 -0.37 5.49
C VAL A 49 -20.06 -0.37 4.28
N ALA A 50 -20.44 -1.07 3.22
CA ALA A 50 -19.64 -1.16 2.02
C ALA A 50 -19.58 0.18 1.26
N LEU A 51 -18.39 0.58 0.83
CA LEU A 51 -18.10 1.74 -0.02
C LEU A 51 -17.49 1.28 -1.36
N GLY A 52 -17.10 2.23 -2.20
CA GLY A 52 -16.24 1.97 -3.36
C GLY A 52 -14.78 1.76 -2.98
N ASP A 53 -13.90 1.69 -3.98
CA ASP A 53 -12.47 1.45 -3.81
C ASP A 53 -11.78 2.68 -3.20
N LEU A 54 -10.91 2.47 -2.24
CA LEU A 54 -10.07 3.48 -1.60
C LEU A 54 -10.84 4.78 -1.26
N PRO A 55 -11.80 4.75 -0.31
CA PRO A 55 -12.40 5.98 0.21
C PRO A 55 -11.34 6.81 0.93
N LEU A 56 -10.97 7.98 0.36
CA LEU A 56 -9.92 8.84 0.91
C LEU A 56 -10.45 9.89 1.87
N ASN A 57 -11.63 10.46 1.59
CA ASN A 57 -12.18 11.53 2.41
C ASN A 57 -13.65 11.29 2.75
N LEU A 58 -14.02 11.76 3.94
CA LEU A 58 -15.35 11.75 4.50
C LEU A 58 -15.64 13.14 5.07
N VAL A 59 -16.70 13.81 4.60
CA VAL A 59 -17.15 15.10 5.13
C VAL A 59 -18.59 14.99 5.62
N VAL A 60 -18.96 15.85 6.57
CA VAL A 60 -20.29 15.89 7.18
C VAL A 60 -20.92 17.24 6.90
N SER A 61 -22.22 17.25 6.53
CA SER A 61 -23.02 18.47 6.38
C SER A 61 -23.10 19.25 7.72
N ASN A 62 -23.27 20.59 7.66
CA ASN A 62 -23.33 21.44 8.85
C ASN A 62 -24.50 21.04 9.78
N ASN A 63 -25.63 20.60 9.20
CA ASN A 63 -26.81 20.11 9.94
C ASN A 63 -26.63 18.66 10.44
N LYS A 64 -25.49 18.03 10.16
CA LYS A 64 -25.12 16.64 10.55
C LYS A 64 -26.06 15.54 10.06
N LYS A 65 -26.85 15.78 9.02
CA LYS A 65 -27.77 14.77 8.48
C LYS A 65 -27.16 13.93 7.38
N LEU A 66 -26.19 14.46 6.66
CA LEU A 66 -25.55 13.85 5.52
C LEU A 66 -24.03 13.73 5.72
N MET A 67 -23.50 12.67 5.13
CA MET A 67 -22.05 12.49 4.91
C MET A 67 -21.83 12.30 3.41
N ALA A 68 -20.69 12.80 2.92
CA ALA A 68 -20.24 12.52 1.57
C ALA A 68 -18.85 11.86 1.63
N VAL A 69 -18.63 10.84 0.78
CA VAL A 69 -17.38 10.07 0.72
C VAL A 69 -16.88 10.06 -0.72
N THR A 70 -15.55 10.23 -0.90
CA THR A 70 -14.87 10.03 -2.17
C THR A 70 -14.32 8.63 -2.27
N ASN A 71 -14.50 7.93 -3.40
CA ASN A 71 -13.90 6.65 -3.73
C ASN A 71 -12.89 6.85 -4.87
N ASN A 72 -11.63 6.48 -4.66
CA ASN A 72 -10.47 6.92 -5.45
C ASN A 72 -9.54 5.77 -5.89
N GLY A 73 -10.02 4.53 -5.88
CA GLY A 73 -9.20 3.35 -6.17
C GLY A 73 -8.95 3.11 -7.66
N VAL A 74 -8.61 1.87 -8.00
CA VAL A 74 -8.40 1.43 -9.38
C VAL A 74 -9.70 1.43 -10.18
N GLY A 75 -10.79 1.07 -9.54
CA GLY A 75 -12.12 0.95 -10.15
C GLY A 75 -12.79 2.29 -10.46
N THR A 76 -14.12 2.30 -10.40
CA THR A 76 -14.92 3.48 -10.69
C THR A 76 -14.82 4.52 -9.59
N HIS A 77 -14.27 5.69 -9.89
CA HIS A 77 -14.30 6.82 -8.97
C HIS A 77 -15.74 7.34 -8.80
N SER A 78 -16.12 7.55 -7.56
CA SER A 78 -17.48 7.99 -7.23
C SER A 78 -17.53 8.89 -6.00
N ILE A 79 -18.64 9.62 -5.88
CA ILE A 79 -19.02 10.28 -4.63
C ILE A 79 -20.28 9.58 -4.13
N GLU A 80 -20.23 9.12 -2.88
CA GLU A 80 -21.35 8.49 -2.21
C GLU A 80 -21.93 9.43 -1.15
N LEU A 81 -23.24 9.63 -1.19
CA LEU A 81 -23.98 10.40 -0.20
C LEU A 81 -24.65 9.43 0.79
N ILE A 82 -24.42 9.63 2.09
CA ILE A 82 -24.83 8.71 3.14
C ILE A 82 -25.64 9.46 4.19
N GLU A 83 -26.77 8.90 4.61
CA GLU A 83 -27.53 9.42 5.73
C GLU A 83 -26.83 9.08 7.05
N THR A 84 -26.51 10.07 7.87
CA THR A 84 -25.73 9.88 9.11
C THR A 84 -26.47 8.99 10.13
N LYS A 85 -27.80 9.17 10.26
CA LYS A 85 -28.61 8.45 11.25
C LYS A 85 -28.64 6.93 11.03
N THR A 86 -28.73 6.49 9.79
CA THR A 86 -28.88 5.07 9.44
C THR A 86 -27.58 4.44 8.94
N GLY A 87 -26.65 5.26 8.43
CA GLY A 87 -25.48 4.82 7.69
C GLY A 87 -25.82 4.26 6.31
N ASN A 88 -27.02 4.52 5.78
CA ASN A 88 -27.43 4.03 4.47
C ASN A 88 -26.96 4.98 3.37
N LYS A 89 -26.47 4.41 2.29
CA LYS A 89 -26.19 5.12 1.04
C LYS A 89 -27.51 5.55 0.42
N ILE A 90 -27.69 6.85 0.17
CA ILE A 90 -28.92 7.44 -0.38
C ILE A 90 -28.73 7.94 -1.80
N ASP A 91 -27.49 8.22 -2.21
CA ASP A 91 -27.13 8.54 -3.59
C ASP A 91 -25.69 8.17 -3.89
N SER A 92 -25.38 7.99 -5.18
CA SER A 92 -24.03 7.78 -5.66
C SER A 92 -23.89 8.30 -7.08
N ILE A 93 -22.87 9.10 -7.33
CA ILE A 93 -22.55 9.59 -8.66
C ILE A 93 -21.16 9.17 -9.08
N VAL A 94 -21.02 8.88 -10.38
CA VAL A 94 -19.72 8.62 -10.99
C VAL A 94 -19.03 9.95 -11.31
N ILE A 95 -17.75 10.05 -10.96
CA ILE A 95 -16.89 11.16 -11.33
C ILE A 95 -15.64 10.59 -11.99
N GLY A 96 -15.24 11.12 -13.15
CA GLY A 96 -14.16 10.51 -13.95
C GLY A 96 -12.87 10.27 -13.19
N LYS A 97 -12.41 11.29 -12.46
CA LYS A 97 -11.14 11.24 -11.68
C LYS A 97 -11.32 12.00 -10.37
N ALA A 98 -11.91 11.36 -9.36
CA ALA A 98 -11.99 11.97 -8.03
C ALA A 98 -10.63 11.93 -7.32
N TRP A 99 -10.43 12.82 -6.36
CA TRP A 99 -9.38 12.70 -5.34
C TRP A 99 -9.90 13.20 -4.00
N TYR A 100 -9.04 13.57 -3.06
CA TYR A 100 -9.32 13.88 -1.67
C TYR A 100 -10.31 15.04 -1.43
N GLY A 101 -10.26 16.13 -2.24
CA GLY A 101 -10.97 17.37 -1.97
C GLY A 101 -12.49 17.23 -1.98
N LEU A 102 -13.15 17.57 -0.85
CA LEU A 102 -14.57 17.46 -0.65
C LEU A 102 -15.04 18.46 0.41
N ALA A 103 -16.06 19.27 0.15
CA ALA A 103 -16.65 20.21 1.11
C ALA A 103 -18.12 20.46 0.84
N PHE A 104 -18.96 20.46 1.89
CA PHE A 104 -20.31 20.99 1.82
C PHE A 104 -20.28 22.52 1.76
N GLY A 105 -21.21 23.13 1.02
CA GLY A 105 -21.47 24.54 1.10
C GLY A 105 -22.09 24.94 2.45
N ASP A 106 -22.11 26.24 2.72
CA ASP A 106 -22.56 26.78 4.02
C ASP A 106 -24.04 26.50 4.36
N ASP A 107 -24.86 26.22 3.37
CA ASP A 107 -26.31 25.95 3.50
C ASP A 107 -26.66 24.45 3.41
N ASP A 108 -25.65 23.59 3.27
CA ASP A 108 -25.79 22.15 3.03
C ASP A 108 -26.54 21.78 1.71
N GLN A 109 -26.76 22.73 0.82
CA GLN A 109 -27.41 22.51 -0.49
C GLN A 109 -26.40 22.32 -1.62
N SER A 110 -25.12 22.50 -1.33
CA SER A 110 -24.04 22.36 -2.29
C SER A 110 -22.97 21.38 -1.78
N LEU A 111 -22.36 20.63 -2.70
CA LEU A 111 -21.19 19.80 -2.46
C LEU A 111 -20.12 20.12 -3.51
N TYR A 112 -18.95 20.58 -3.05
CA TYR A 112 -17.78 20.83 -3.88
C TYR A 112 -16.86 19.64 -3.86
N VAL A 113 -16.42 19.19 -5.05
CA VAL A 113 -15.71 17.92 -5.23
C VAL A 113 -14.49 18.12 -6.13
N SER A 114 -13.32 17.74 -5.66
CA SER A 114 -12.12 17.64 -6.48
C SER A 114 -12.30 16.56 -7.55
N ALA A 115 -12.04 16.91 -8.80
CA ALA A 115 -12.00 15.98 -9.92
C ALA A 115 -10.55 15.53 -10.26
N GLY A 116 -9.65 15.55 -9.30
CA GLY A 116 -8.30 15.01 -9.42
C GLY A 116 -7.57 15.49 -10.68
N HIS A 117 -7.17 14.58 -11.56
CA HIS A 117 -6.45 14.87 -12.80
C HIS A 117 -7.33 15.28 -14.00
N ASP A 118 -8.63 15.51 -13.79
CA ASP A 118 -9.41 16.33 -14.70
C ASP A 118 -9.13 17.84 -14.49
N ASN A 119 -8.31 18.16 -13.48
CA ASN A 119 -7.83 19.50 -13.14
C ASN A 119 -8.95 20.52 -12.98
N GLN A 120 -10.01 20.14 -12.27
CA GLN A 120 -11.17 20.96 -11.99
C GLN A 120 -11.82 20.60 -10.65
N VAL A 121 -12.63 21.51 -10.12
CA VAL A 121 -13.58 21.24 -9.04
C VAL A 121 -14.99 21.26 -9.61
N LYS A 122 -15.81 20.31 -9.22
CA LYS A 122 -17.24 20.21 -9.60
C LYS A 122 -18.09 20.60 -8.40
N ARG A 123 -19.12 21.42 -8.63
CA ARG A 123 -20.14 21.75 -7.63
C ARG A 123 -21.42 21.03 -7.98
N TYR A 124 -21.96 20.30 -7.04
CA TYR A 124 -23.24 19.61 -7.13
C TYR A 124 -24.25 20.28 -6.20
N SER A 125 -25.51 20.45 -6.65
CA SER A 125 -26.63 20.74 -5.76
C SER A 125 -27.15 19.44 -5.14
N ILE A 126 -27.71 19.57 -3.93
CA ILE A 126 -28.35 18.47 -3.19
C ILE A 126 -29.85 18.77 -3.11
N ILE A 127 -30.63 18.12 -3.97
CA ILE A 127 -32.08 18.30 -4.07
C ILE A 127 -32.76 16.96 -3.81
N GLY A 128 -33.59 16.87 -2.77
CA GLY A 128 -34.26 15.64 -2.39
C GLY A 128 -33.28 14.48 -2.12
N ASN A 129 -32.14 14.77 -1.49
CA ASN A 129 -31.05 13.84 -1.26
C ASN A 129 -30.40 13.27 -2.54
N LYS A 130 -30.50 13.99 -3.66
CA LYS A 130 -29.85 13.64 -4.94
C LYS A 130 -28.81 14.69 -5.33
N LEU A 131 -27.66 14.21 -5.82
CA LEU A 131 -26.58 15.03 -6.34
C LEU A 131 -26.81 15.36 -7.82
N SER A 132 -26.80 16.65 -8.17
CA SER A 132 -26.93 17.12 -9.54
C SER A 132 -25.86 18.14 -9.87
N LEU A 133 -25.07 17.88 -10.92
CA LEU A 133 -23.97 18.77 -11.35
C LEU A 133 -24.52 20.14 -11.75
N GLN A 134 -23.95 21.20 -11.16
CA GLN A 134 -24.33 22.58 -11.42
C GLN A 134 -23.22 23.38 -12.07
N ASP A 135 -22.02 23.34 -11.49
CA ASP A 135 -20.91 24.19 -11.87
C ASP A 135 -19.58 23.44 -11.93
N GLN A 136 -18.64 24.05 -12.67
CA GLN A 136 -17.26 23.57 -12.77
C GLN A 136 -16.29 24.74 -12.64
N TYR A 137 -15.22 24.54 -11.86
CA TYR A 137 -14.11 25.48 -11.69
C TYR A 137 -12.87 24.83 -12.30
N VAL A 138 -12.38 25.38 -13.43
CA VAL A 138 -11.33 24.76 -14.23
C VAL A 138 -9.97 25.36 -13.85
N LEU A 139 -9.05 24.52 -13.35
CA LEU A 139 -7.70 24.90 -12.98
C LEU A 139 -6.73 24.83 -14.19
N GLY A 140 -7.00 23.95 -15.14
CA GLY A 140 -6.21 23.74 -16.35
C GLY A 140 -6.76 22.60 -17.20
N LYS A 141 -6.01 22.15 -18.21
CA LYS A 141 -6.38 21.03 -19.05
C LYS A 141 -6.32 19.72 -18.22
N PRO A 142 -7.15 18.70 -18.55
CA PRO A 142 -7.01 17.37 -17.95
C PRO A 142 -5.61 16.78 -18.16
N TRP A 143 -5.29 15.71 -17.40
CA TRP A 143 -4.09 14.91 -17.62
C TRP A 143 -3.80 14.71 -19.13
N PRO A 144 -2.55 14.89 -19.60
CA PRO A 144 -1.30 14.87 -18.82
C PRO A 144 -0.80 16.23 -18.29
N GLU A 145 -1.61 17.30 -18.23
CA GLU A 145 -1.18 18.52 -17.54
C GLU A 145 -1.07 18.24 -16.02
N LEU A 146 0.13 18.52 -15.48
CA LEU A 146 0.50 18.17 -14.10
C LEU A 146 -0.02 19.22 -13.09
N ILE A 147 -1.32 19.19 -12.79
CA ILE A 147 -1.92 20.00 -11.73
C ILE A 147 -2.36 19.11 -10.56
N GLY A 148 -3.25 18.16 -10.80
CA GLY A 148 -3.74 17.22 -9.80
C GLY A 148 -4.46 17.93 -8.65
N THR A 149 -5.75 18.24 -8.83
CA THR A 149 -6.56 18.89 -7.77
C THR A 149 -6.60 17.99 -6.53
N ALA A 150 -6.26 18.58 -5.36
CA ALA A 150 -6.20 17.89 -4.08
C ALA A 150 -7.27 18.42 -3.11
N GLY A 151 -6.89 18.87 -1.92
CA GLY A 151 -7.80 19.42 -0.95
C GLY A 151 -8.45 20.73 -1.41
N LEU A 152 -9.61 21.03 -0.85
CA LEU A 152 -10.33 22.29 -1.09
C LEU A 152 -11.08 22.75 0.17
N ASP A 153 -11.36 24.04 0.25
CA ASP A 153 -12.32 24.60 1.19
C ASP A 153 -13.07 25.79 0.54
N VAL A 154 -14.26 26.11 1.04
CA VAL A 154 -15.15 27.08 0.42
C VAL A 154 -15.72 28.07 1.44
N ASP A 155 -15.82 29.34 1.04
CA ASP A 155 -16.46 30.41 1.79
C ASP A 155 -17.58 31.04 0.98
N GLU A 156 -18.80 30.56 1.17
CA GLU A 156 -19.99 31.08 0.46
C GLU A 156 -20.57 32.33 1.13
N LYS A 157 -20.28 32.58 2.41
CA LYS A 157 -20.86 33.72 3.20
C LYS A 157 -19.95 34.93 3.30
N GLY A 158 -18.64 34.71 3.45
CA GLY A 158 -17.68 35.80 3.64
C GLY A 158 -17.08 36.27 2.31
N SER A 159 -15.93 35.79 1.94
CA SER A 159 -15.15 36.22 0.77
C SER A 159 -15.74 35.79 -0.57
N LYS A 160 -16.72 34.88 -0.59
CA LYS A 160 -17.29 34.29 -1.81
C LYS A 160 -16.25 33.57 -2.68
N LYS A 161 -15.32 32.89 -2.06
CA LYS A 161 -14.18 32.26 -2.72
C LYS A 161 -14.15 30.73 -2.50
N LEU A 162 -13.67 30.04 -3.54
CA LEU A 162 -13.28 28.64 -3.48
C LEU A 162 -11.73 28.57 -3.48
N PHE A 163 -11.18 27.87 -2.52
CA PHE A 163 -9.74 27.61 -2.38
C PHE A 163 -9.45 26.15 -2.74
N VAL A 164 -8.49 25.94 -3.64
CA VAL A 164 -8.14 24.60 -4.13
C VAL A 164 -6.64 24.45 -4.16
N VAL A 165 -6.10 23.46 -3.48
CA VAL A 165 -4.68 23.14 -3.56
C VAL A 165 -4.42 22.03 -4.57
N SER A 166 -3.22 21.98 -5.13
CA SER A 166 -2.81 20.98 -6.10
C SER A 166 -1.56 20.24 -5.67
N LYS A 167 -1.52 18.93 -6.02
CA LYS A 167 -0.37 18.05 -5.76
C LYS A 167 0.79 18.40 -6.70
N GLU A 168 0.72 17.89 -7.93
CA GLU A 168 1.80 18.04 -8.92
C GLU A 168 2.01 19.50 -9.32
N GLY A 169 0.93 20.31 -9.33
CA GLY A 169 0.99 21.75 -9.63
C GLY A 169 1.56 22.60 -8.51
N LYS A 170 1.71 22.06 -7.30
CA LYS A 170 2.32 22.74 -6.13
C LYS A 170 1.81 24.15 -5.94
N SER A 171 0.49 24.34 -6.07
CA SER A 171 -0.14 25.66 -6.10
C SER A 171 -1.46 25.71 -5.35
N LEU A 172 -1.78 26.89 -4.81
CA LEU A 172 -3.12 27.27 -4.38
C LEU A 172 -3.80 28.01 -5.55
N PHE A 173 -5.02 27.62 -5.88
CA PHE A 173 -5.91 28.30 -6.81
C PHE A 173 -7.08 28.92 -6.03
N VAL A 174 -7.36 30.19 -6.29
CA VAL A 174 -8.46 30.93 -5.66
C VAL A 174 -9.46 31.36 -6.72
N PHE A 175 -10.70 30.91 -6.60
CA PHE A 175 -11.77 31.22 -7.54
C PHE A 175 -12.84 32.11 -6.90
N ASP A 176 -13.40 33.00 -7.68
CA ASP A 176 -14.67 33.67 -7.35
C ASP A 176 -15.85 32.73 -7.62
N LEU A 177 -16.73 32.56 -6.63
CA LEU A 177 -17.84 31.61 -6.70
C LEU A 177 -18.92 32.02 -7.71
N ALA A 178 -19.16 33.31 -7.88
CA ALA A 178 -20.22 33.80 -8.75
C ALA A 178 -19.81 33.77 -10.22
N SER A 179 -18.66 34.33 -10.54
CA SER A 179 -18.15 34.40 -11.92
C SER A 179 -17.43 33.12 -12.35
N LYS A 180 -17.06 32.25 -11.41
CA LYS A 180 -16.27 31.03 -11.62
C LYS A 180 -14.86 31.29 -12.20
N LYS A 181 -14.40 32.54 -12.14
CA LYS A 181 -13.10 32.95 -12.65
C LYS A 181 -12.02 32.67 -11.64
N LEU A 182 -10.86 32.23 -12.12
CA LEU A 182 -9.63 32.18 -11.34
C LEU A 182 -9.21 33.61 -11.01
N LEU A 183 -9.16 33.94 -9.71
CA LEU A 183 -8.73 35.25 -9.20
C LEU A 183 -7.22 35.27 -8.97
N ASN A 184 -6.68 34.20 -8.40
CA ASN A 184 -5.27 34.13 -8.03
C ASN A 184 -4.74 32.70 -8.11
N LYS A 185 -3.44 32.56 -8.44
CA LYS A 185 -2.67 31.32 -8.37
C LYS A 185 -1.38 31.59 -7.61
N VAL A 186 -1.18 30.92 -6.47
CA VAL A 186 -0.03 31.09 -5.59
C VAL A 186 0.81 29.83 -5.60
N LEU A 187 2.11 29.94 -5.90
CA LEU A 187 3.04 28.82 -5.82
C LEU A 187 3.35 28.49 -4.35
N LEU A 188 3.29 27.21 -4.00
CA LEU A 188 3.47 26.72 -2.62
C LEU A 188 4.86 26.13 -2.37
N GLY A 189 5.60 25.80 -3.44
CA GLY A 189 6.96 25.24 -3.36
C GLY A 189 7.03 23.73 -3.22
N ALA A 190 5.99 23.07 -2.73
CA ALA A 190 5.91 21.62 -2.60
C ALA A 190 4.48 21.12 -2.87
N GLU A 191 4.34 19.81 -2.98
CA GLU A 191 3.06 19.11 -3.13
C GLU A 191 2.16 19.45 -1.92
N ALA A 192 0.92 19.90 -2.18
CA ALA A 192 -0.05 20.18 -1.12
C ALA A 192 -1.12 19.08 -1.03
N TYR A 193 -1.54 18.73 0.20
CA TYR A 193 -2.57 17.73 0.45
C TYR A 193 -3.94 18.35 0.72
N SER A 194 -4.02 19.20 1.73
CA SER A 194 -5.28 19.75 2.24
C SER A 194 -5.15 21.25 2.51
N CYS A 195 -6.28 21.92 2.54
CA CYS A 195 -6.38 23.30 3.07
C CYS A 195 -7.63 23.46 3.93
N LYS A 196 -7.57 24.35 4.92
CA LYS A 196 -8.65 24.60 5.87
C LYS A 196 -8.76 26.06 6.26
N LEU A 197 -9.95 26.64 6.09
CA LEU A 197 -10.26 28.00 6.53
C LEU A 197 -10.44 28.06 8.05
N SER A 198 -9.92 29.12 8.65
CA SER A 198 -10.21 29.46 10.04
C SER A 198 -11.71 29.79 10.23
N PRO A 199 -12.28 29.63 11.44
CA PRO A 199 -13.69 29.93 11.70
C PRO A 199 -14.08 31.38 11.39
N ASP A 200 -13.15 32.32 11.55
CA ASP A 200 -13.35 33.75 11.20
C ASP A 200 -13.16 34.02 9.69
N ARG A 201 -12.80 33.00 8.89
CA ARG A 201 -12.61 33.03 7.42
C ARG A 201 -11.52 34.00 6.93
N ASN A 202 -10.62 34.45 7.80
CA ASN A 202 -9.55 35.36 7.44
C ASN A 202 -8.24 34.65 7.09
N THR A 203 -8.10 33.41 7.55
CA THR A 203 -6.87 32.61 7.37
C THR A 203 -7.17 31.27 6.73
N LEU A 204 -6.34 30.88 5.75
CA LEU A 204 -6.33 29.52 5.17
C LEU A 204 -5.04 28.82 5.57
N TYR A 205 -5.15 27.68 6.24
CA TYR A 205 -4.01 26.80 6.54
C TYR A 205 -3.87 25.78 5.42
N ILE A 206 -2.62 25.51 4.99
CA ILE A 206 -2.33 24.60 3.87
C ILE A 206 -1.25 23.61 4.31
N SER A 207 -1.53 22.31 4.28
CA SER A 207 -0.52 21.28 4.53
C SER A 207 0.31 21.01 3.28
N LEU A 208 1.64 21.12 3.40
CA LEU A 208 2.58 20.78 2.34
C LEU A 208 3.04 19.34 2.50
N TRP A 209 2.37 18.44 1.79
CA TRP A 209 2.62 17.01 1.85
C TRP A 209 4.06 16.63 1.48
N GLY A 210 4.62 17.31 0.45
CA GLY A 210 5.99 17.12 0.00
C GLY A 210 7.05 17.93 0.79
N ASP A 211 6.65 18.63 1.87
CA ASP A 211 7.55 19.35 2.78
C ASP A 211 6.99 19.28 4.21
N LYS A 212 7.82 19.47 5.21
CA LYS A 212 7.47 19.40 6.65
C LYS A 212 6.91 20.73 7.17
N LYS A 213 5.87 21.27 6.52
CA LYS A 213 5.32 22.58 6.82
C LYS A 213 3.81 22.67 6.65
N VAL A 214 3.21 23.58 7.43
CA VAL A 214 1.90 24.14 7.18
C VAL A 214 2.08 25.62 6.82
N LEU A 215 1.52 26.03 5.69
CA LEU A 215 1.52 27.44 5.28
C LEU A 215 0.30 28.15 5.84
N VAL A 216 0.48 29.43 6.19
CA VAL A 216 -0.57 30.34 6.64
C VAL A 216 -0.78 31.38 5.53
N TYR A 217 -1.96 31.35 4.94
CA TYR A 217 -2.36 32.26 3.86
C TYR A 217 -3.43 33.24 4.39
N ASP A 218 -3.17 34.54 4.29
CA ASP A 218 -4.12 35.58 4.62
C ASP A 218 -5.09 35.84 3.44
N VAL A 219 -6.39 35.62 3.70
CA VAL A 219 -7.46 35.65 2.67
C VAL A 219 -7.68 37.04 2.11
N ARG A 220 -7.40 38.12 2.90
CA ARG A 220 -7.62 39.50 2.49
C ARG A 220 -6.46 40.05 1.66
N SER A 221 -5.22 39.85 2.13
CA SER A 221 -4.04 40.30 1.39
C SER A 221 -3.64 39.36 0.27
N GLU A 222 -4.22 38.14 0.22
CA GLU A 222 -3.94 37.09 -0.75
C GLU A 222 -2.46 36.64 -0.78
N LYS A 223 -1.83 36.58 0.40
CA LYS A 223 -0.41 36.25 0.56
C LYS A 223 -0.18 35.19 1.61
N ILE A 224 0.88 34.41 1.40
CA ILE A 224 1.44 33.54 2.45
C ILE A 224 2.14 34.44 3.46
N THR A 225 1.73 34.39 4.73
CA THR A 225 2.24 35.23 5.82
C THR A 225 3.19 34.47 6.75
N SER A 226 3.08 33.13 6.81
CA SER A 226 3.91 32.29 7.66
C SER A 226 4.02 30.88 7.11
N ALA A 227 5.10 30.18 7.52
CA ALA A 227 5.32 28.75 7.28
C ALA A 227 5.71 28.11 8.61
N ILE A 228 4.89 27.20 9.11
CA ILE A 228 5.03 26.56 10.41
C ILE A 228 5.68 25.18 10.20
N PRO A 229 6.89 24.92 10.74
CA PRO A 229 7.49 23.60 10.70
C PRO A 229 6.64 22.58 11.49
N VAL A 230 6.41 21.40 10.90
CA VAL A 230 5.67 20.27 11.49
C VAL A 230 6.39 18.95 11.20
N GLY A 231 5.77 17.82 11.49
CA GLY A 231 6.33 16.50 11.14
C GLY A 231 6.30 16.22 9.63
N ASP A 232 6.80 15.05 9.26
CA ASP A 232 6.96 14.62 7.87
C ASP A 232 5.64 14.18 7.25
N HIS A 233 5.41 14.55 5.99
CA HIS A 233 4.17 14.31 5.24
C HIS A 233 2.92 14.81 5.97
N PRO A 234 2.82 16.13 6.26
CA PRO A 234 1.61 16.69 6.84
C PRO A 234 0.44 16.57 5.84
N ASN A 235 -0.64 15.94 6.26
CA ASN A 235 -1.81 15.68 5.41
C ASN A 235 -3.09 16.34 5.95
N GLU A 236 -3.89 15.68 6.79
CA GLU A 236 -5.16 16.21 7.30
C GLU A 236 -4.94 17.38 8.27
N LEU A 237 -5.82 18.40 8.17
CA LEU A 237 -5.85 19.59 9.01
C LEU A 237 -7.18 19.66 9.77
N LEU A 238 -7.15 19.89 11.08
CA LEU A 238 -8.33 20.01 11.91
C LEU A 238 -8.21 21.20 12.89
N LEU A 239 -9.08 22.20 12.74
CA LEU A 239 -9.19 23.32 13.65
C LEU A 239 -10.20 23.03 14.78
N THR A 240 -9.91 23.55 15.97
CA THR A 240 -10.92 23.67 17.04
C THR A 240 -12.03 24.66 16.62
N LYS A 241 -13.22 24.53 17.23
CA LYS A 241 -14.38 25.38 16.90
C LYS A 241 -14.10 26.87 17.05
N ASN A 242 -13.27 27.23 18.04
CA ASN A 242 -12.86 28.63 18.28
C ASN A 242 -11.64 29.03 17.41
N GLY A 243 -11.08 28.12 16.61
CA GLY A 243 -9.92 28.38 15.80
C GLY A 243 -8.59 28.52 16.55
N GLY A 244 -8.55 28.28 17.86
CA GLY A 244 -7.36 28.54 18.69
C GLY A 244 -6.25 27.51 18.57
N LEU A 245 -6.59 26.26 18.18
CA LEU A 245 -5.64 25.19 17.91
C LEU A 245 -5.89 24.58 16.54
N LEU A 246 -4.81 24.24 15.85
CA LEU A 246 -4.81 23.46 14.62
C LEU A 246 -4.03 22.16 14.84
N TYR A 247 -4.70 21.02 14.64
CA TYR A 247 -4.10 19.70 14.64
C TYR A 247 -3.69 19.30 13.23
N VAL A 248 -2.51 18.74 13.08
CA VAL A 248 -1.92 18.34 11.79
C VAL A 248 -1.45 16.90 11.89
N ALA A 249 -1.99 16.00 11.07
CA ALA A 249 -1.49 14.63 11.01
C ALA A 249 -0.22 14.57 10.15
N ASN A 250 0.85 13.94 10.68
CA ASN A 250 2.14 13.77 10.04
C ASN A 250 2.35 12.28 9.75
N SER A 251 2.06 11.84 8.52
CA SER A 251 1.90 10.41 8.23
C SER A 251 3.22 9.63 8.35
N GLN A 252 4.34 10.18 7.95
CA GLN A 252 5.63 9.48 8.07
C GLN A 252 6.30 9.61 9.46
N ASP A 253 5.81 10.49 10.32
CA ASP A 253 6.33 10.65 11.69
C ASP A 253 5.50 9.94 12.77
N ASN A 254 4.43 9.23 12.38
CA ASN A 254 3.49 8.60 13.32
C ASN A 254 3.00 9.60 14.39
N SER A 255 2.79 10.86 14.03
CA SER A 255 2.57 11.94 15.00
C SER A 255 1.49 12.93 14.58
N ILE A 256 1.04 13.72 15.55
CA ILE A 256 0.17 14.88 15.35
C ILE A 256 0.87 16.11 15.89
N SER A 257 1.06 17.14 15.06
CA SER A 257 1.50 18.46 15.52
C SER A 257 0.29 19.29 15.96
N VAL A 258 0.36 19.87 17.14
CA VAL A 258 -0.65 20.79 17.68
C VAL A 258 -0.11 22.21 17.61
N ILE A 259 -0.73 23.05 16.79
CA ILE A 259 -0.31 24.44 16.53
C ILE A 259 -1.21 25.40 17.28
N ASP A 260 -0.62 26.33 17.99
CA ASP A 260 -1.30 27.52 18.45
C ASP A 260 -1.45 28.51 17.29
N THR A 261 -2.68 28.76 16.86
CA THR A 261 -2.97 29.61 15.70
C THR A 261 -2.72 31.09 15.94
N LYS A 262 -2.67 31.53 17.20
CA LYS A 262 -2.36 32.92 17.55
C LYS A 262 -0.88 33.25 17.39
N THR A 263 -0.02 32.30 17.73
CA THR A 263 1.45 32.45 17.65
C THR A 263 2.04 31.79 16.39
N ASN A 264 1.27 30.95 15.69
CA ASN A 264 1.72 30.13 14.58
C ASN A 264 2.92 29.24 14.95
N THR A 265 2.87 28.63 16.14
CA THR A 265 3.93 27.74 16.65
C THR A 265 3.36 26.38 17.08
N VAL A 266 4.13 25.31 16.89
CA VAL A 266 3.80 23.99 17.46
C VAL A 266 3.99 24.06 18.97
N VAL A 267 2.94 23.76 19.72
CA VAL A 267 2.92 23.76 21.19
C VAL A 267 2.94 22.35 21.79
N GLU A 268 2.64 21.35 21.01
CA GLU A 268 2.69 19.93 21.40
C GLU A 268 2.85 19.04 20.18
N THR A 269 3.52 17.90 20.35
CA THR A 269 3.55 16.81 19.36
C THR A 269 3.11 15.51 20.02
N LEU A 270 2.01 14.93 19.51
CA LEU A 270 1.46 13.66 20.03
C LEU A 270 2.05 12.50 19.24
N ASN A 271 2.51 11.47 19.94
CA ASN A 271 2.90 10.21 19.31
C ASN A 271 1.66 9.32 19.15
N ALA A 272 1.26 9.03 17.92
CA ALA A 272 0.11 8.20 17.59
C ALA A 272 0.45 6.71 17.44
N ALA A 273 1.74 6.35 17.42
CA ALA A 273 2.17 4.96 17.30
C ALA A 273 1.76 4.10 18.51
N LEU A 274 1.72 2.78 18.31
CA LEU A 274 1.39 1.82 19.37
C LEU A 274 2.41 1.82 20.52
N TYR A 275 3.67 2.12 20.21
CA TYR A 275 4.76 2.20 21.19
C TYR A 275 5.53 3.51 21.01
N PRO A 276 6.06 4.11 22.08
CA PRO A 276 6.95 5.26 21.98
C PRO A 276 8.17 4.97 21.12
N SER A 277 8.58 5.94 20.31
CA SER A 277 9.79 5.84 19.45
C SER A 277 9.78 4.64 18.50
N SER A 278 8.61 4.25 18.00
CA SER A 278 8.48 3.23 16.95
C SER A 278 9.08 3.74 15.63
N PRO A 279 9.66 2.86 14.81
CA PRO A 279 10.01 3.21 13.43
C PRO A 279 8.75 3.53 12.60
N SER A 280 8.91 3.96 11.36
CA SER A 280 7.81 4.21 10.43
C SER A 280 6.88 3.00 10.31
N GLY A 281 5.59 3.23 10.00
CA GLY A 281 4.60 2.16 9.82
C GLY A 281 3.32 2.29 10.65
N SER A 282 3.00 3.48 11.20
CA SER A 282 1.65 3.76 11.73
C SER A 282 0.80 4.54 10.73
N THR A 283 1.41 5.46 9.99
CA THR A 283 0.78 6.28 8.94
C THR A 283 -0.45 7.03 9.45
N SER A 284 -0.21 8.09 10.24
CA SER A 284 -1.29 8.95 10.77
C SER A 284 -1.97 9.72 9.64
N ASN A 285 -3.24 9.40 9.37
CA ASN A 285 -4.04 10.01 8.30
C ASN A 285 -5.11 10.95 8.85
N GLY A 286 -6.38 10.56 8.78
CA GLY A 286 -7.50 11.36 9.23
C GLY A 286 -7.51 11.63 10.73
N ILE A 287 -7.99 12.80 11.12
CA ILE A 287 -8.14 13.22 12.52
C ILE A 287 -9.51 13.81 12.79
N ALA A 288 -10.06 13.58 13.98
CA ALA A 288 -11.32 14.15 14.41
C ALA A 288 -11.35 14.43 15.90
N LEU A 289 -11.99 15.52 16.31
CA LEU A 289 -12.32 15.82 17.69
C LEU A 289 -13.72 15.32 18.02
N SER A 290 -13.93 14.92 19.29
CA SER A 290 -15.26 14.76 19.86
C SER A 290 -16.03 16.09 19.84
N GLU A 291 -17.36 16.06 19.96
CA GLU A 291 -18.17 17.28 19.90
C GLU A 291 -17.86 18.27 21.03
N ASP A 292 -17.42 17.81 22.18
CA ASP A 292 -16.95 18.63 23.31
C ASP A 292 -15.45 19.01 23.20
N GLU A 293 -14.79 18.62 22.12
CA GLU A 293 -13.36 18.87 21.83
C GLU A 293 -12.37 18.34 22.89
N LYS A 294 -12.81 17.36 23.72
CA LYS A 294 -11.95 16.77 24.76
C LYS A 294 -11.23 15.51 24.35
N THR A 295 -11.66 14.89 23.27
CA THR A 295 -11.08 13.65 22.76
C THR A 295 -10.67 13.82 21.31
N LEU A 296 -9.42 13.51 20.98
CA LEU A 296 -8.89 13.46 19.63
C LEU A 296 -8.77 11.98 19.19
N TYR A 297 -9.29 11.69 18.02
CA TYR A 297 -9.14 10.40 17.32
C TYR A 297 -8.22 10.56 16.12
N VAL A 298 -7.28 9.64 15.94
CA VAL A 298 -6.29 9.64 14.86
C VAL A 298 -6.34 8.29 14.14
N ALA A 299 -6.56 8.30 12.83
CA ALA A 299 -6.51 7.11 11.99
C ALA A 299 -5.06 6.71 11.73
N ASN A 300 -4.64 5.58 12.27
CA ASN A 300 -3.36 4.95 11.97
C ASN A 300 -3.57 3.92 10.87
N ALA A 301 -3.31 4.33 9.61
CA ALA A 301 -3.67 3.54 8.44
C ALA A 301 -3.02 2.16 8.44
N ASP A 302 -1.72 2.09 8.66
CA ASP A 302 -0.98 0.84 8.59
C ASP A 302 -1.04 0.00 9.87
N ASN A 303 -1.42 0.60 11.01
CA ASN A 303 -1.74 -0.16 12.23
C ASN A 303 -3.22 -0.59 12.30
N ASN A 304 -4.06 -0.23 11.32
CA ASN A 304 -5.47 -0.62 11.22
C ASN A 304 -6.27 -0.28 12.49
N CYS A 305 -6.02 0.89 13.07
CA CYS A 305 -6.67 1.32 14.32
C CYS A 305 -6.82 2.84 14.40
N LEU A 306 -7.62 3.28 15.36
CA LEU A 306 -7.63 4.67 15.81
C LEU A 306 -6.80 4.80 17.08
N ALA A 307 -5.84 5.72 17.12
CA ALA A 307 -5.26 6.20 18.37
C ALA A 307 -6.18 7.25 19.00
N VAL A 308 -6.39 7.18 20.31
CA VAL A 308 -7.32 8.03 21.05
C VAL A 308 -6.57 8.81 22.12
N PHE A 309 -6.77 10.14 22.14
CA PHE A 309 -6.13 11.02 23.11
C PHE A 309 -7.17 11.85 23.85
N GLU A 310 -6.96 12.04 25.14
CA GLU A 310 -7.58 13.11 25.92
C GLU A 310 -6.78 14.40 25.66
N VAL A 311 -7.47 15.45 25.21
CA VAL A 311 -6.88 16.76 24.85
C VAL A 311 -7.49 17.92 25.63
N THR A 312 -7.96 17.64 26.83
CA THR A 312 -8.67 18.60 27.71
C THR A 312 -7.75 19.73 28.18
N GLU A 313 -6.50 19.40 28.50
CA GLU A 313 -5.49 20.36 28.97
C GLU A 313 -4.52 20.66 27.84
N ARG A 314 -4.41 21.94 27.49
CA ARG A 314 -3.47 22.40 26.45
C ARG A 314 -2.04 21.94 26.75
N SER A 315 -1.36 21.39 25.75
CA SER A 315 0.02 20.90 25.82
C SER A 315 0.26 19.79 26.87
N LYS A 316 -0.81 19.08 27.25
CA LYS A 316 -0.76 17.96 28.20
C LYS A 316 -1.68 16.81 27.80
N SER A 317 -1.74 16.54 26.52
CA SER A 317 -2.56 15.45 25.99
C SER A 317 -2.11 14.08 26.50
N LYS A 318 -3.07 13.17 26.68
CA LYS A 318 -2.82 11.81 27.22
C LYS A 318 -3.39 10.77 26.29
N SER A 319 -2.62 9.73 25.97
CA SER A 319 -3.14 8.58 25.25
C SER A 319 -4.19 7.85 26.12
N LYS A 320 -5.34 7.51 25.52
CA LYS A 320 -6.42 6.72 26.10
C LYS A 320 -6.46 5.30 25.58
N GLY A 321 -5.63 4.96 24.59
CA GLY A 321 -5.58 3.65 23.95
C GLY A 321 -5.97 3.68 22.48
N PHE A 322 -6.44 2.51 21.99
CA PHE A 322 -6.65 2.28 20.55
C PHE A 322 -7.99 1.58 20.29
N ILE A 323 -8.59 1.87 19.13
CA ILE A 323 -9.84 1.22 18.65
C ILE A 323 -9.51 0.48 17.35
N PRO A 324 -9.76 -0.84 17.25
CA PRO A 324 -9.50 -1.60 16.03
C PRO A 324 -10.57 -1.28 14.96
N VAL A 325 -10.12 -1.06 13.73
CA VAL A 325 -10.99 -0.74 12.58
C VAL A 325 -10.68 -1.65 11.39
N GLY A 326 -11.20 -1.35 10.21
CA GLY A 326 -10.90 -2.06 8.98
C GLY A 326 -9.47 -1.80 8.48
N TRP A 327 -9.14 -2.38 7.33
CA TRP A 327 -7.81 -2.29 6.73
C TRP A 327 -7.59 -0.92 6.11
N TYR A 328 -6.49 -0.25 6.50
CA TYR A 328 -6.04 1.04 6.01
C TYR A 328 -7.05 2.18 6.24
N PRO A 329 -7.33 2.59 7.53
CA PRO A 329 -8.23 3.71 7.80
C PRO A 329 -7.68 5.04 7.24
N THR A 330 -8.55 5.78 6.53
CA THR A 330 -8.17 6.98 5.78
C THR A 330 -8.69 8.27 6.39
N ASN A 331 -9.93 8.30 6.87
CA ASN A 331 -10.53 9.50 7.48
C ASN A 331 -11.49 9.15 8.62
N ILE A 332 -11.76 10.14 9.49
CA ILE A 332 -12.62 10.00 10.67
C ILE A 332 -13.55 11.21 10.77
N LYS A 333 -14.81 10.97 11.17
CA LYS A 333 -15.70 12.04 11.67
C LYS A 333 -16.45 11.55 12.90
N VAL A 334 -16.78 12.46 13.80
CA VAL A 334 -17.54 12.19 15.03
C VAL A 334 -18.85 12.95 15.01
N ILE A 335 -19.97 12.27 15.21
CA ILE A 335 -21.31 12.85 15.26
C ILE A 335 -22.02 12.26 16.46
N GLY A 336 -22.28 13.08 17.49
CA GLY A 336 -22.84 12.62 18.76
C GLY A 336 -21.97 11.54 19.40
N GLU A 337 -22.55 10.39 19.67
CA GLU A 337 -21.87 9.22 20.25
C GLU A 337 -21.29 8.27 19.20
N ASN A 338 -21.33 8.59 17.91
CA ASN A 338 -20.83 7.73 16.87
C ASN A 338 -19.54 8.26 16.24
N ILE A 339 -18.61 7.34 16.02
CA ILE A 339 -17.35 7.57 15.30
C ILE A 339 -17.51 6.89 13.93
N TYR A 340 -17.28 7.62 12.86
CA TYR A 340 -17.37 7.16 11.48
C TYR A 340 -15.96 7.12 10.89
N VAL A 341 -15.55 5.95 10.36
CA VAL A 341 -14.19 5.73 9.87
C VAL A 341 -14.24 5.11 8.48
N THR A 342 -13.63 5.74 7.50
CA THR A 342 -13.43 5.13 6.17
C THR A 342 -12.18 4.27 6.19
N ASN A 343 -12.27 3.03 5.65
CA ASN A 343 -11.17 2.09 5.54
C ASN A 343 -10.87 1.84 4.06
N GLY A 344 -9.68 2.20 3.61
CA GLY A 344 -9.31 2.26 2.19
C GLY A 344 -9.23 0.89 1.51
N LYS A 345 -8.75 -0.13 2.22
CA LYS A 345 -8.59 -1.50 1.74
C LYS A 345 -9.67 -2.47 2.29
N GLY A 346 -10.67 -1.95 3.01
CA GLY A 346 -11.82 -2.69 3.49
C GLY A 346 -11.53 -3.68 4.61
N LEU A 347 -11.78 -4.97 4.40
CA LEU A 347 -11.71 -5.97 5.45
C LEU A 347 -10.76 -7.14 5.17
N SER A 348 -10.42 -7.45 3.93
CA SER A 348 -9.59 -8.62 3.60
C SER A 348 -9.07 -8.56 2.17
N SER A 349 -8.05 -9.35 1.88
CA SER A 349 -7.66 -9.78 0.54
C SER A 349 -8.36 -11.10 0.19
N PHE A 350 -8.26 -11.53 -1.05
CA PHE A 350 -8.95 -12.70 -1.57
C PHE A 350 -8.12 -13.40 -2.65
N ALA A 351 -8.42 -14.69 -2.83
CA ALA A 351 -8.08 -15.35 -4.07
C ALA A 351 -8.71 -14.61 -5.26
N ASN A 352 -8.01 -14.52 -6.35
CA ASN A 352 -8.53 -13.97 -7.60
C ASN A 352 -8.72 -15.09 -8.63
N PRO A 353 -9.67 -15.00 -9.51
CA PRO A 353 -10.81 -14.10 -9.62
C PRO A 353 -12.08 -14.68 -9.00
N ASN A 354 -13.06 -13.90 -8.69
CA ASN A 354 -14.36 -14.30 -8.15
C ASN A 354 -14.36 -14.99 -6.79
N GLY A 355 -13.35 -14.75 -5.97
CA GLY A 355 -13.52 -14.99 -4.54
C GLY A 355 -14.77 -14.25 -4.07
N PRO A 356 -15.47 -14.65 -3.01
CA PRO A 356 -16.57 -13.87 -2.51
C PRO A 356 -16.03 -12.50 -2.12
N ASN A 357 -16.42 -11.52 -2.89
CA ASN A 357 -16.37 -10.14 -2.48
C ASN A 357 -17.22 -10.04 -1.19
N PRO A 358 -16.69 -9.52 -0.08
CA PRO A 358 -17.43 -9.41 1.17
C PRO A 358 -18.73 -8.62 1.03
N VAL A 359 -18.88 -7.84 -0.06
CA VAL A 359 -20.08 -7.04 -0.38
C VAL A 359 -20.87 -7.61 -1.54
N ASN A 360 -20.53 -8.78 -2.07
CA ASN A 360 -21.20 -9.49 -3.14
C ASN A 360 -21.53 -8.60 -4.38
N LYS A 361 -20.61 -7.70 -4.74
CA LYS A 361 -20.79 -6.78 -5.89
C LYS A 361 -19.94 -7.24 -7.06
N LYS A 362 -20.51 -7.18 -8.27
CA LYS A 362 -19.73 -7.24 -9.50
C LYS A 362 -18.85 -5.99 -9.57
N GLN A 363 -17.54 -6.19 -9.62
CA GLN A 363 -16.62 -5.09 -9.85
C GLN A 363 -16.63 -4.72 -11.32
N VAL A 364 -16.68 -3.42 -11.59
CA VAL A 364 -16.46 -2.86 -12.92
C VAL A 364 -15.02 -2.38 -12.96
N VAL A 365 -14.19 -3.08 -13.68
CA VAL A 365 -12.83 -2.61 -13.94
C VAL A 365 -12.88 -1.76 -15.19
N LEU A 366 -12.51 -0.49 -15.05
CA LEU A 366 -12.37 0.40 -16.19
C LEU A 366 -11.12 0.00 -16.96
N SER A 367 -11.32 -0.67 -18.08
CA SER A 367 -10.24 -0.97 -19.01
C SER A 367 -9.82 0.32 -19.74
N HIS A 368 -8.51 0.61 -19.79
CA HIS A 368 -7.96 1.68 -20.65
C HIS A 368 -8.27 1.50 -22.13
N MET A 369 -8.70 0.31 -22.52
CA MET A 369 -8.76 -0.13 -23.90
C MET A 369 -10.08 -0.80 -24.29
N GLY A 370 -11.02 -0.92 -23.38
CA GLY A 370 -12.29 -1.60 -23.59
C GLY A 370 -13.49 -0.70 -23.38
N ASP A 371 -14.62 -1.20 -23.84
CA ASP A 371 -15.94 -0.62 -23.57
C ASP A 371 -16.20 -0.63 -22.06
N SER A 372 -16.10 0.54 -21.42
CA SER A 372 -16.31 0.73 -19.97
C SER A 372 -17.73 0.34 -19.50
N THR A 373 -18.63 0.02 -20.42
CA THR A 373 -20.02 -0.36 -20.12
C THR A 373 -20.17 -1.86 -19.81
N LYS A 374 -19.17 -2.69 -20.08
CA LYS A 374 -19.21 -4.12 -19.80
C LYS A 374 -18.49 -4.47 -18.50
N PRO A 375 -19.19 -5.11 -17.53
CA PRO A 375 -18.54 -5.57 -16.31
C PRO A 375 -17.44 -6.59 -16.65
N ALA A 376 -16.22 -6.35 -16.17
CA ALA A 376 -15.18 -7.37 -16.20
C ALA A 376 -15.52 -8.45 -15.17
N SER A 377 -15.49 -9.72 -15.61
CA SER A 377 -15.65 -10.87 -14.70
C SER A 377 -14.35 -11.23 -13.97
N VAL A 378 -13.26 -10.55 -14.27
CA VAL A 378 -11.92 -10.83 -13.77
C VAL A 378 -11.60 -9.89 -12.60
N GLN A 379 -11.06 -10.45 -11.53
CA GLN A 379 -10.65 -9.71 -10.33
C GLN A 379 -9.15 -9.39 -10.39
N TYR A 380 -8.85 -8.12 -10.58
CA TYR A 380 -7.51 -7.58 -10.50
C TYR A 380 -7.15 -7.30 -9.03
N ILE A 381 -5.91 -7.54 -8.61
CA ILE A 381 -5.49 -7.36 -7.22
C ILE A 381 -5.85 -5.97 -6.69
N GLY A 382 -5.54 -4.91 -7.41
CA GLY A 382 -5.89 -3.54 -7.04
C GLY A 382 -7.40 -3.24 -7.01
N SER A 383 -8.25 -4.10 -7.59
CA SER A 383 -9.72 -3.98 -7.58
C SER A 383 -10.40 -4.88 -6.55
N LEU A 384 -9.63 -5.67 -5.80
CA LEU A 384 -10.17 -6.55 -4.75
C LEU A 384 -10.49 -5.77 -3.46
N PHE A 385 -9.88 -4.62 -3.27
CA PHE A 385 -9.99 -3.83 -2.04
C PHE A 385 -11.18 -2.87 -2.12
N LEU A 386 -12.35 -3.36 -1.74
CA LEU A 386 -13.49 -2.47 -1.56
C LEU A 386 -13.46 -1.84 -0.18
N GLY A 387 -13.51 -0.51 -0.17
CA GLY A 387 -13.53 0.25 1.06
C GLY A 387 -14.77 -0.01 1.93
N THR A 388 -14.68 0.33 3.19
CA THR A 388 -15.79 0.26 4.12
C THR A 388 -15.89 1.53 4.96
N LEU A 389 -17.09 1.79 5.48
CA LEU A 389 -17.35 2.76 6.54
C LEU A 389 -17.64 2.01 7.83
N SER A 390 -16.78 2.11 8.82
CA SER A 390 -17.03 1.64 10.18
C SER A 390 -17.85 2.67 10.94
N ILE A 391 -18.98 2.27 11.54
CA ILE A 391 -19.80 3.10 12.43
C ILE A 391 -19.69 2.52 13.84
N ILE A 392 -18.97 3.23 14.71
CA ILE A 392 -18.54 2.73 16.01
C ILE A 392 -19.15 3.64 17.09
N LYS A 393 -19.82 3.06 18.08
CA LYS A 393 -20.22 3.81 19.28
C LYS A 393 -18.98 4.16 20.10
N LYS A 394 -18.96 5.39 20.64
CA LYS A 394 -17.91 5.81 21.56
C LYS A 394 -17.79 4.79 22.69
N PRO A 395 -16.61 4.16 22.86
CA PRO A 395 -16.43 3.10 23.86
C PRO A 395 -16.39 3.66 25.29
N SER A 396 -16.82 2.86 26.27
CA SER A 396 -16.52 3.12 27.69
C SER A 396 -15.02 2.89 27.96
N GLU A 397 -14.54 3.24 29.15
CA GLU A 397 -13.15 2.99 29.56
C GLU A 397 -12.82 1.49 29.57
N GLU A 398 -13.73 0.64 30.06
CA GLU A 398 -13.58 -0.81 30.05
C GLU A 398 -13.53 -1.35 28.62
N GLN A 399 -14.40 -0.86 27.73
CA GLN A 399 -14.41 -1.25 26.34
C GLN A 399 -13.15 -0.77 25.60
N MET A 400 -12.63 0.40 25.93
CA MET A 400 -11.38 0.93 25.39
C MET A 400 -10.19 0.01 25.74
N ALA A 401 -10.15 -0.54 26.97
CA ALA A 401 -9.11 -1.49 27.38
C ALA A 401 -9.18 -2.79 26.55
N VAL A 402 -10.39 -3.32 26.31
CA VAL A 402 -10.62 -4.49 25.46
C VAL A 402 -10.17 -4.22 24.02
N TYR A 403 -10.53 -3.06 23.46
CA TYR A 403 -10.17 -2.66 22.10
C TYR A 403 -8.66 -2.46 21.94
N SER A 404 -8.02 -1.79 22.88
CA SER A 404 -6.56 -1.60 22.87
C SER A 404 -5.83 -2.95 22.91
N LYS A 405 -6.27 -3.88 23.75
CA LYS A 405 -5.71 -5.24 23.79
C LYS A 405 -5.85 -5.94 22.44
N ALA A 406 -7.00 -5.82 21.77
CA ALA A 406 -7.22 -6.39 20.44
C ALA A 406 -6.29 -5.78 19.39
N VAL A 407 -6.06 -4.46 19.41
CA VAL A 407 -5.11 -3.79 18.51
C VAL A 407 -3.70 -4.30 18.70
N TYR A 408 -3.21 -4.43 19.95
CA TYR A 408 -1.90 -5.02 20.21
C TYR A 408 -1.79 -6.49 19.77
N GLN A 409 -2.89 -7.25 19.82
CA GLN A 409 -2.92 -8.62 19.32
C GLN A 409 -2.99 -8.72 17.79
N ASN A 410 -3.57 -7.72 17.14
CA ASN A 410 -3.65 -7.63 15.68
C ASN A 410 -2.31 -7.27 15.04
N THR A 411 -1.49 -6.54 15.77
CA THR A 411 -0.22 -6.00 15.31
C THR A 411 0.92 -6.83 15.84
N PRO A 412 1.60 -7.64 15.02
CA PRO A 412 2.66 -8.53 15.50
C PRO A 412 3.94 -7.77 15.91
N TYR A 413 4.04 -6.48 15.64
CA TYR A 413 5.14 -5.63 16.07
C TYR A 413 5.14 -5.41 17.59
N SER A 414 6.33 -5.41 18.17
CA SER A 414 6.59 -4.95 19.54
C SER A 414 7.99 -4.35 19.63
N LYS A 415 8.21 -3.46 20.59
CA LYS A 415 9.51 -2.77 20.77
C LYS A 415 10.69 -3.73 20.90
N SER A 416 10.50 -4.89 21.54
CA SER A 416 11.55 -5.90 21.68
C SER A 416 11.97 -6.52 20.34
N LYS A 417 11.09 -6.55 19.34
CA LYS A 417 11.36 -7.13 18.04
C LYS A 417 12.30 -6.28 17.18
N GLU A 418 12.51 -5.02 17.51
CA GLU A 418 13.53 -4.20 16.85
C GLU A 418 14.94 -4.77 17.05
N LEU A 419 15.21 -5.36 18.20
CA LEU A 419 16.52 -5.93 18.56
C LEU A 419 16.55 -7.45 18.50
N ASN A 420 15.40 -8.11 18.61
CA ASN A 420 15.29 -9.55 18.69
C ASN A 420 14.29 -10.08 17.67
N ALA A 421 14.52 -11.28 17.19
CA ALA A 421 13.64 -11.94 16.24
C ALA A 421 13.39 -13.39 16.64
N GLU A 422 12.32 -13.99 16.14
CA GLU A 422 12.09 -15.42 16.24
C GLU A 422 13.22 -16.18 15.52
N GLY A 423 13.63 -17.32 16.07
CA GLY A 423 14.69 -18.12 15.48
C GLY A 423 15.05 -19.34 16.28
N GLN A 424 16.16 -19.95 15.94
CA GLN A 424 16.71 -21.12 16.60
C GLN A 424 18.18 -20.87 16.97
N ALA A 425 18.56 -21.22 18.19
CA ALA A 425 19.94 -21.11 18.62
C ALA A 425 20.89 -21.91 17.70
N GLY A 426 22.00 -21.30 17.29
CA GLY A 426 22.96 -21.91 16.37
C GLY A 426 22.54 -21.91 14.89
N ASN A 427 21.39 -21.31 14.55
CA ASN A 427 20.98 -21.13 13.17
C ASN A 427 21.84 -20.06 12.47
N PRO A 428 22.16 -20.20 11.17
CA PRO A 428 22.85 -19.17 10.40
C PRO A 428 22.17 -17.81 10.38
N VAL A 429 20.84 -17.77 10.51
CA VAL A 429 20.07 -16.54 10.71
C VAL A 429 20.05 -16.18 12.19
N PRO A 430 20.72 -15.11 12.60
CA PRO A 430 20.77 -14.73 14.02
C PRO A 430 19.41 -14.30 14.58
N MET A 431 19.18 -14.57 15.85
CA MET A 431 17.98 -14.15 16.58
C MET A 431 18.09 -12.71 17.13
N LYS A 432 19.24 -12.08 17.02
CA LYS A 432 19.50 -10.76 17.61
C LYS A 432 20.30 -9.90 16.65
N VAL A 433 19.87 -8.65 16.52
CA VAL A 433 20.56 -7.61 15.73
C VAL A 433 22.02 -7.47 16.18
N GLY A 434 22.93 -7.31 15.23
CA GLY A 434 24.38 -7.19 15.48
C GLY A 434 25.08 -8.51 15.79
N SER A 435 24.37 -9.63 15.87
CA SER A 435 25.01 -10.95 16.02
C SER A 435 25.69 -11.41 14.73
N VAL A 436 26.74 -12.20 14.88
CA VAL A 436 27.53 -12.67 13.73
C VAL A 436 26.82 -13.86 13.05
N SER A 437 26.70 -13.78 11.74
CA SER A 437 26.27 -14.88 10.86
C SER A 437 27.50 -15.50 10.17
N PRO A 438 27.51 -16.81 9.88
CA PRO A 438 28.50 -17.41 9.00
C PRO A 438 28.34 -16.97 7.52
N ILE A 439 27.18 -16.36 7.17
CA ILE A 439 26.89 -15.82 5.86
C ILE A 439 27.37 -14.38 5.82
N LYS A 440 28.24 -14.06 4.85
CA LYS A 440 28.85 -12.73 4.70
C LYS A 440 28.34 -11.98 3.49
N HIS A 441 27.89 -12.69 2.45
CA HIS A 441 27.44 -12.11 1.19
C HIS A 441 25.98 -12.48 0.92
N VAL A 442 25.13 -11.48 0.79
CA VAL A 442 23.70 -11.61 0.47
C VAL A 442 23.47 -11.05 -0.92
N PHE A 443 22.91 -11.87 -1.80
CA PHE A 443 22.44 -11.48 -3.13
C PHE A 443 20.92 -11.50 -3.11
N TYR A 444 20.29 -10.36 -3.42
CA TYR A 444 18.85 -10.18 -3.40
C TYR A 444 18.36 -9.86 -4.80
N ILE A 445 17.67 -10.82 -5.43
CA ILE A 445 17.19 -10.74 -6.80
C ILE A 445 15.71 -10.41 -6.80
N ILE A 446 15.33 -9.35 -7.52
CA ILE A 446 13.97 -8.90 -7.71
C ILE A 446 13.52 -9.25 -9.12
N LYS A 447 12.41 -9.96 -9.24
CA LYS A 447 11.74 -10.37 -10.47
C LYS A 447 10.41 -9.63 -10.63
N GLU A 448 9.63 -9.90 -11.68
CA GLU A 448 8.46 -9.12 -12.08
C GLU A 448 7.19 -9.99 -12.22
N ASN A 449 6.26 -9.77 -11.33
CA ASN A 449 4.80 -9.92 -11.44
C ASN A 449 4.28 -11.35 -11.68
N ARG A 450 4.80 -12.38 -10.98
CA ARG A 450 4.26 -13.73 -11.09
C ARG A 450 3.68 -14.26 -9.79
N THR A 451 2.51 -14.95 -9.89
CA THR A 451 1.92 -15.66 -8.77
C THR A 451 2.56 -17.05 -8.60
N TYR A 452 2.41 -17.64 -7.43
CA TYR A 452 2.85 -19.00 -7.15
C TYR A 452 2.21 -20.01 -8.13
N ASP A 453 0.89 -19.92 -8.32
CA ASP A 453 0.17 -20.89 -9.17
C ASP A 453 0.57 -20.80 -10.65
N GLN A 454 0.93 -19.64 -11.15
CA GLN A 454 1.36 -19.50 -12.54
C GLN A 454 2.68 -20.25 -12.85
N VAL A 455 3.55 -20.44 -11.84
CA VAL A 455 4.91 -20.92 -12.04
C VAL A 455 5.15 -22.27 -11.37
N LEU A 456 4.77 -22.44 -10.11
CA LEU A 456 5.17 -23.58 -9.26
C LEU A 456 4.01 -24.51 -8.88
N SER A 457 2.81 -24.33 -9.43
CA SER A 457 1.66 -25.17 -9.04
C SER A 457 1.78 -26.64 -9.45
N ASP A 458 2.69 -26.99 -10.36
CA ASP A 458 3.02 -28.37 -10.75
C ASP A 458 4.08 -29.04 -9.85
N VAL A 459 4.64 -28.32 -8.89
CA VAL A 459 5.66 -28.87 -7.96
C VAL A 459 4.97 -29.72 -6.89
N LYS A 460 5.32 -31.00 -6.83
CA LYS A 460 4.77 -31.93 -5.84
C LYS A 460 5.15 -31.53 -4.41
N GLY A 461 4.19 -31.61 -3.50
CA GLY A 461 4.37 -31.31 -2.09
C GLY A 461 4.03 -29.86 -1.73
N GLY A 462 3.86 -28.97 -2.70
CA GLY A 462 3.37 -27.60 -2.50
C GLY A 462 1.85 -27.50 -2.65
N ASN A 463 1.28 -26.40 -2.15
CA ASN A 463 -0.14 -26.08 -2.26
C ASN A 463 -0.40 -25.31 -3.57
N GLY A 464 -0.41 -26.01 -4.71
CA GLY A 464 -0.63 -25.43 -6.03
C GLY A 464 -1.92 -25.90 -6.72
N ASP A 465 -2.55 -25.02 -7.50
CA ASP A 465 -3.63 -25.34 -8.44
C ASP A 465 -3.07 -25.39 -9.88
N THR A 466 -2.83 -26.61 -10.37
CA THR A 466 -2.27 -26.83 -11.72
C THR A 466 -3.17 -26.32 -12.85
N SER A 467 -4.45 -26.05 -12.61
CA SER A 467 -5.33 -25.45 -13.62
C SER A 467 -4.93 -24.00 -13.95
N LEU A 468 -4.18 -23.35 -13.04
CA LEU A 468 -3.67 -21.98 -13.16
C LEU A 468 -2.24 -21.91 -13.72
N LEU A 469 -1.61 -23.05 -13.96
CA LEU A 469 -0.23 -23.13 -14.44
C LEU A 469 -0.07 -22.53 -15.84
N LEU A 470 0.79 -21.53 -15.97
CA LEU A 470 1.21 -20.95 -17.26
C LEU A 470 2.64 -21.31 -17.63
N PHE A 471 3.56 -21.21 -16.69
CA PHE A 471 5.01 -21.26 -16.88
C PHE A 471 5.63 -22.41 -16.05
N GLY A 472 5.09 -23.63 -16.20
CA GLY A 472 5.56 -24.80 -15.47
C GLY A 472 6.99 -25.23 -15.81
N GLU A 473 7.42 -26.39 -15.30
CA GLU A 473 8.81 -26.87 -15.36
C GLU A 473 9.43 -26.86 -16.77
N HIS A 474 8.63 -27.04 -17.83
CA HIS A 474 9.13 -26.95 -19.20
C HIS A 474 9.64 -25.56 -19.56
N VAL A 475 9.03 -24.51 -19.04
CA VAL A 475 9.41 -23.10 -19.29
C VAL A 475 10.43 -22.61 -18.28
N THR A 476 10.31 -23.07 -17.02
CA THR A 476 11.12 -22.62 -15.88
C THR A 476 11.92 -23.76 -15.22
N PRO A 477 12.77 -24.48 -15.98
CA PRO A 477 13.48 -25.66 -15.45
C PRO A 477 14.44 -25.31 -14.31
N ASN A 478 15.02 -24.11 -14.28
CA ASN A 478 15.96 -23.70 -13.24
C ASN A 478 15.24 -23.34 -11.94
N GLN A 479 14.14 -22.59 -11.99
CA GLN A 479 13.33 -22.28 -10.82
C GLN A 479 12.77 -23.58 -10.20
N HIS A 480 12.30 -24.52 -11.01
CA HIS A 480 11.87 -25.84 -10.55
C HIS A 480 13.01 -26.66 -9.94
N LYS A 481 14.20 -26.61 -10.55
CA LYS A 481 15.39 -27.26 -9.97
C LYS A 481 15.76 -26.63 -8.63
N ILE A 482 15.69 -25.31 -8.49
CA ILE A 482 15.98 -24.61 -7.24
C ILE A 482 15.06 -25.12 -6.12
N VAL A 483 13.74 -25.13 -6.33
CA VAL A 483 12.80 -25.56 -5.28
C VAL A 483 12.88 -27.06 -4.99
N LYS A 484 13.29 -27.87 -5.95
CA LYS A 484 13.53 -29.32 -5.77
C LYS A 484 14.84 -29.62 -5.04
N ASP A 485 15.89 -28.81 -5.26
CA ASP A 485 17.21 -29.01 -4.65
C ASP A 485 17.32 -28.33 -3.28
N PHE A 486 16.62 -27.22 -3.04
CA PHE A 486 16.67 -26.43 -1.81
C PHE A 486 15.33 -26.44 -1.08
N VAL A 487 14.67 -25.29 -0.96
CA VAL A 487 13.42 -25.12 -0.21
C VAL A 487 12.30 -24.75 -1.16
N LEU A 488 11.19 -25.47 -1.09
CA LEU A 488 9.93 -25.05 -1.68
C LEU A 488 9.16 -24.22 -0.66
N LEU A 489 8.85 -22.99 -1.04
CA LEU A 489 8.02 -22.05 -0.28
C LEU A 489 6.66 -21.92 -0.98
N ASP A 490 5.61 -22.50 -0.43
CA ASP A 490 4.27 -22.50 -1.04
C ASP A 490 3.29 -21.55 -0.33
N ASN A 491 3.79 -20.81 0.65
CA ASN A 491 3.01 -19.90 1.49
C ASN A 491 3.75 -18.56 1.67
N PHE A 492 4.27 -18.01 0.55
CA PHE A 492 4.95 -16.72 0.50
C PHE A 492 4.04 -15.67 -0.13
N TYR A 493 3.96 -14.50 0.49
CA TYR A 493 3.13 -13.38 0.05
C TYR A 493 3.99 -12.13 -0.17
N VAL A 494 3.75 -11.43 -1.27
CA VAL A 494 4.29 -10.08 -1.45
C VAL A 494 3.48 -9.09 -0.62
N ASP A 495 4.13 -8.07 -0.07
CA ASP A 495 3.47 -7.04 0.74
C ASP A 495 2.80 -5.97 -0.13
N ALA A 496 3.08 -5.98 -1.41
CA ALA A 496 2.63 -5.01 -2.40
C ALA A 496 1.47 -5.52 -3.27
N GLU A 497 0.72 -4.60 -3.82
CA GLU A 497 -0.34 -4.88 -4.79
C GLU A 497 0.15 -4.77 -6.25
N VAL A 498 1.09 -3.87 -6.55
CA VAL A 498 1.59 -3.55 -7.90
C VAL A 498 3.06 -3.14 -7.83
N SER A 499 3.76 -3.06 -8.99
CA SER A 499 5.19 -2.71 -8.97
C SER A 499 5.46 -1.28 -8.44
N ALA A 500 4.50 -0.36 -8.52
CA ALA A 500 4.63 0.97 -7.93
C ALA A 500 4.91 0.94 -6.44
N ASP A 501 4.23 0.15 -5.67
CA ASP A 501 4.51 -0.04 -4.24
C ASP A 501 5.49 -1.19 -4.01
N GLY A 502 5.58 -2.18 -4.92
CA GLY A 502 6.41 -3.38 -4.84
C GLY A 502 7.89 -3.11 -4.63
N HIS A 503 8.48 -2.23 -5.45
CA HIS A 503 9.89 -1.87 -5.29
C HIS A 503 10.15 -1.07 -3.99
N ASN A 504 9.18 -0.26 -3.54
CA ASN A 504 9.30 0.40 -2.25
C ASN A 504 9.22 -0.61 -1.08
N TRP A 505 8.29 -1.57 -1.14
CA TRP A 505 8.20 -2.66 -0.16
C TRP A 505 9.45 -3.53 -0.16
N SER A 506 9.93 -3.95 -1.34
CA SER A 506 11.10 -4.82 -1.47
C SER A 506 12.41 -4.17 -1.01
N MET A 507 12.54 -2.85 -1.11
CA MET A 507 13.75 -2.12 -0.73
C MET A 507 13.65 -1.38 0.59
N GLY A 508 12.46 -1.15 1.13
CA GLY A 508 12.23 -0.32 2.31
C GLY A 508 11.27 -0.89 3.33
N ALA A 509 10.74 -2.11 3.12
CA ALA A 509 9.71 -2.74 3.95
C ALA A 509 8.51 -1.81 4.23
N TYR A 510 8.21 -0.89 3.30
CA TYR A 510 7.18 0.12 3.47
C TYR A 510 6.95 0.91 2.17
N ALA A 511 5.70 1.10 1.80
CA ALA A 511 5.27 2.11 0.85
C ALA A 511 4.56 3.24 1.63
N ASN A 512 5.01 4.47 1.49
CA ASN A 512 4.48 5.58 2.28
C ASN A 512 3.08 6.02 1.79
N ASP A 513 2.42 6.89 2.56
CA ASP A 513 1.05 7.32 2.28
C ASP A 513 0.89 8.05 0.93
N TYR A 514 1.94 8.68 0.39
CA TYR A 514 1.91 9.26 -0.95
C TYR A 514 1.79 8.16 -2.00
N VAL A 515 2.59 7.12 -1.90
CA VAL A 515 2.55 5.98 -2.82
C VAL A 515 1.20 5.29 -2.75
N GLU A 516 0.78 4.87 -1.54
CA GLU A 516 -0.46 4.14 -1.29
C GLU A 516 -1.74 4.87 -1.76
N LYS A 517 -1.76 6.20 -1.68
CA LYS A 517 -2.90 7.02 -2.11
C LYS A 517 -2.90 7.38 -3.60
N ASN A 518 -1.79 7.21 -4.32
CA ASN A 518 -1.67 7.65 -5.71
C ASN A 518 -1.54 6.52 -6.72
N TRP A 519 -0.91 5.38 -6.37
CA TRP A 519 -0.78 4.28 -7.31
C TRP A 519 -2.16 3.78 -7.80
N PRO A 520 -3.24 3.68 -6.97
CA PRO A 520 -4.51 3.16 -7.45
C PRO A 520 -5.12 4.01 -8.57
N ALA A 521 -5.08 5.33 -8.44
CA ALA A 521 -5.57 6.23 -9.49
C ALA A 521 -4.70 6.15 -10.77
N SER A 522 -3.39 6.05 -10.64
CA SER A 522 -2.46 5.91 -11.77
C SER A 522 -2.71 4.62 -12.54
N TYR A 523 -2.76 3.48 -11.85
CA TYR A 523 -3.05 2.15 -12.44
C TYR A 523 -4.49 2.02 -12.96
N GLY A 524 -5.43 2.70 -12.32
CA GLY A 524 -6.80 2.81 -12.78
C GLY A 524 -6.98 3.73 -14.01
N GLY A 525 -5.88 4.31 -14.58
CA GLY A 525 -5.92 5.22 -15.73
C GLY A 525 -6.53 6.57 -15.47
N LYS A 526 -6.53 6.98 -14.21
CA LYS A 526 -7.07 8.29 -13.81
C LYS A 526 -6.01 9.40 -13.91
N GLY A 527 -4.78 9.03 -14.28
CA GLY A 527 -3.65 9.95 -14.38
C GLY A 527 -2.87 10.10 -13.06
N GLY A 528 -1.87 10.96 -13.07
CA GLY A 528 -0.98 11.20 -11.94
C GLY A 528 0.29 10.37 -11.95
N THR A 529 1.14 10.62 -10.96
CA THR A 529 2.39 9.91 -10.73
C THR A 529 2.38 9.32 -9.33
N HIS A 530 2.87 8.09 -9.20
CA HIS A 530 3.04 7.44 -7.89
C HIS A 530 4.40 7.73 -7.25
N GLY A 531 5.35 8.28 -8.01
CA GLY A 531 6.62 8.82 -7.48
C GLY A 531 7.61 7.81 -6.90
N THR A 532 7.44 6.51 -7.17
CA THR A 532 8.18 5.40 -6.55
C THR A 532 9.58 5.19 -7.12
N SER A 533 10.32 4.24 -6.59
CA SER A 533 11.69 3.88 -7.03
C SER A 533 12.63 5.10 -7.11
N GLY A 534 12.51 6.02 -6.15
CA GLY A 534 13.31 7.24 -6.10
C GLY A 534 12.97 8.30 -7.16
N LEU A 535 11.87 8.15 -7.89
CA LEU A 535 11.48 9.08 -8.97
C LEU A 535 11.09 10.46 -8.40
N LEU A 536 10.32 10.50 -7.33
CA LEU A 536 9.97 11.73 -6.61
C LEU A 536 10.37 11.60 -5.14
N LYS A 537 10.93 12.68 -4.59
CA LYS A 537 11.34 12.70 -3.18
C LYS A 537 10.20 12.38 -2.21
N ILE A 538 8.99 12.84 -2.51
CA ILE A 538 7.79 12.58 -1.69
C ILE A 538 7.40 11.10 -1.65
N GLY A 539 7.76 10.30 -2.65
CA GLY A 539 7.55 8.85 -2.66
C GLY A 539 8.60 8.04 -1.89
N ASN A 540 9.66 8.68 -1.40
CA ASN A 540 10.72 8.00 -0.66
C ASN A 540 10.35 7.87 0.82
N ASN A 541 10.74 6.75 1.41
CA ASN A 541 10.58 6.54 2.85
C ASN A 541 11.45 7.53 3.63
N LYS A 542 10.93 8.06 4.74
CA LYS A 542 11.59 9.05 5.60
C LYS A 542 12.99 8.59 6.05
N ASP A 543 13.11 7.34 6.45
CA ASP A 543 14.34 6.77 6.99
C ASP A 543 15.24 6.13 5.91
N GLY A 544 14.81 6.21 4.65
CA GLY A 544 15.48 5.68 3.47
C GLY A 544 15.10 4.23 3.17
N PHE A 545 15.95 3.59 2.39
CA PHE A 545 15.82 2.21 1.94
C PHE A 545 16.98 1.35 2.49
N ILE A 546 17.01 0.08 2.18
CA ILE A 546 18.01 -0.86 2.70
C ILE A 546 19.46 -0.42 2.41
N TRP A 547 19.70 0.31 1.32
CA TRP A 547 21.03 0.86 1.00
C TRP A 547 21.43 1.98 1.96
N ASP A 548 20.46 2.84 2.36
CA ASP A 548 20.69 3.88 3.38
C ASP A 548 20.99 3.23 4.73
N LEU A 549 20.29 2.15 5.06
CA LEU A 549 20.52 1.38 6.27
C LEU A 549 21.91 0.72 6.26
N CYS A 550 22.31 0.13 5.13
CA CYS A 550 23.66 -0.41 4.93
C CYS A 550 24.74 0.66 5.13
N ALA A 551 24.57 1.83 4.50
CA ALA A 551 25.50 2.95 4.64
C ALA A 551 25.65 3.41 6.09
N LYS A 552 24.54 3.61 6.80
CA LYS A 552 24.51 4.00 8.23
C LYS A 552 25.23 2.99 9.14
N ASN A 553 25.26 1.72 8.76
CA ASN A 553 25.85 0.63 9.56
C ASN A 553 27.18 0.09 9.00
N ASN A 554 27.82 0.79 8.05
CA ASN A 554 29.09 0.39 7.42
C ASN A 554 29.06 -1.01 6.78
N VAL A 555 27.92 -1.42 6.24
CA VAL A 555 27.76 -2.63 5.44
C VAL A 555 27.98 -2.26 3.98
N SER A 556 28.97 -2.88 3.32
CA SER A 556 29.22 -2.64 1.90
C SER A 556 28.08 -3.18 1.04
N TYR A 557 27.68 -2.41 0.01
CA TYR A 557 26.57 -2.77 -0.85
C TYR A 557 26.80 -2.35 -2.30
N ARG A 558 26.01 -2.95 -3.22
CA ARG A 558 26.00 -2.65 -4.64
C ARG A 558 24.62 -2.90 -5.24
N SER A 559 24.19 -2.06 -6.17
CA SER A 559 22.91 -2.18 -6.87
C SER A 559 23.12 -2.42 -8.36
N TYR A 560 22.34 -3.35 -8.92
CA TYR A 560 22.30 -3.69 -10.31
C TYR A 560 20.87 -3.48 -10.83
N GLY A 561 20.60 -2.28 -11.35
CA GLY A 561 19.36 -1.94 -12.05
C GLY A 561 18.22 -1.38 -11.21
N GLU A 562 18.33 -1.41 -9.87
CA GLU A 562 17.33 -0.81 -8.98
C GLU A 562 17.55 0.69 -8.80
N PHE A 563 16.47 1.47 -8.81
CA PHE A 563 16.39 2.92 -8.55
C PHE A 563 17.39 3.75 -9.37
N VAL A 564 17.48 3.46 -10.67
CA VAL A 564 18.32 4.17 -11.64
C VAL A 564 17.49 4.91 -12.68
N ALA A 565 18.06 5.95 -13.29
CA ALA A 565 17.38 6.89 -14.19
C ALA A 565 17.77 6.74 -15.66
N ASP A 566 18.85 6.02 -15.99
CA ASP A 566 19.37 5.85 -17.35
C ASP A 566 19.38 4.37 -17.79
N ASP A 567 19.42 4.15 -19.09
CA ASP A 567 19.38 2.80 -19.69
C ASP A 567 20.64 1.95 -19.41
N PHE A 568 21.67 2.54 -18.79
CA PHE A 568 22.93 1.87 -18.45
C PHE A 568 23.08 1.59 -16.96
N GLY A 569 22.11 2.02 -16.12
CA GLY A 569 22.15 1.83 -14.68
C GLY A 569 23.16 2.72 -13.94
N THR A 570 23.75 3.71 -14.61
CA THR A 570 24.85 4.51 -14.07
C THR A 570 24.41 5.81 -13.38
N LYS A 571 23.13 6.18 -13.46
CA LYS A 571 22.57 7.38 -12.85
C LYS A 571 21.56 7.01 -11.76
N PRO A 572 22.02 6.78 -10.52
CA PRO A 572 21.13 6.45 -9.41
C PRO A 572 20.22 7.65 -9.07
N ARG A 573 19.00 7.34 -8.66
CA ARG A 573 18.00 8.31 -8.20
C ARG A 573 18.17 8.67 -6.72
N LEU A 574 18.82 7.81 -5.95
CA LEU A 574 19.08 8.02 -4.53
C LEU A 574 20.53 8.43 -4.28
N GLU A 575 20.75 9.28 -3.29
CA GLU A 575 22.09 9.71 -2.88
C GLU A 575 22.95 8.54 -2.39
N SER A 576 22.35 7.63 -1.62
CA SER A 576 23.02 6.43 -1.10
C SER A 576 23.52 5.48 -2.21
N LEU A 577 22.96 5.53 -3.40
CA LEU A 577 23.40 4.68 -4.52
C LEU A 577 24.51 5.31 -5.37
N LYS A 578 24.90 6.57 -5.14
CA LYS A 578 26.01 7.20 -5.87
C LYS A 578 27.33 6.45 -5.59
N GLY A 579 27.98 6.01 -6.65
CA GLY A 579 29.20 5.18 -6.58
C GLY A 579 28.93 3.69 -6.24
N HIS A 580 27.67 3.30 -5.96
CA HIS A 580 27.29 1.93 -5.63
C HIS A 580 26.43 1.27 -6.71
N ALA A 581 25.92 2.02 -7.69
CA ALA A 581 25.21 1.47 -8.83
C ALA A 581 26.21 0.94 -9.87
N ALA A 582 26.06 -0.31 -10.31
CA ALA A 582 26.86 -0.91 -11.37
C ALA A 582 26.39 -0.46 -12.75
N SER A 583 27.24 -0.56 -13.77
CA SER A 583 26.82 -0.48 -15.17
C SER A 583 26.02 -1.75 -15.50
N PHE A 584 24.70 -1.60 -15.50
CA PHE A 584 23.76 -2.72 -15.61
C PHE A 584 22.46 -2.20 -16.24
N ALA A 585 21.94 -2.87 -17.25
CA ALA A 585 20.69 -2.47 -17.89
C ALA A 585 19.53 -2.57 -16.89
N PRO A 586 18.85 -1.45 -16.57
CA PRO A 586 17.69 -1.47 -15.66
C PRO A 586 16.50 -2.17 -16.29
N TYR A 587 15.32 -2.03 -15.67
CA TYR A 587 14.10 -2.53 -16.28
C TYR A 587 13.95 -2.09 -17.73
N GLY A 588 13.58 -3.02 -18.57
CA GLY A 588 13.32 -2.77 -19.99
C GLY A 588 13.27 -4.10 -20.73
N LEU A 589 12.10 -4.45 -21.26
CA LEU A 589 11.81 -5.73 -21.91
C LEU A 589 12.52 -5.95 -23.27
N LYS A 590 13.27 -4.95 -23.72
CA LYS A 590 14.15 -5.07 -24.90
C LYS A 590 15.47 -5.76 -24.58
N THR A 591 15.91 -5.71 -23.34
CA THR A 591 17.17 -6.33 -22.89
C THR A 591 16.87 -7.65 -22.20
N MET A 592 17.42 -8.72 -22.71
CA MET A 592 17.30 -10.05 -22.14
C MET A 592 17.96 -10.13 -20.76
N ASP A 593 17.41 -10.91 -19.84
CA ASP A 593 17.99 -11.11 -18.51
C ASP A 593 19.29 -11.93 -18.57
N THR A 594 19.46 -12.77 -19.57
CA THR A 594 20.76 -13.42 -19.85
C THR A 594 21.85 -12.41 -20.21
N ILE A 595 21.51 -11.26 -20.86
CA ILE A 595 22.45 -10.16 -21.07
C ILE A 595 22.75 -9.47 -19.73
N ARG A 596 21.74 -9.22 -18.90
CA ARG A 596 21.90 -8.68 -17.54
C ARG A 596 22.80 -9.57 -16.67
N PHE A 597 22.62 -10.90 -16.77
CA PHE A 597 23.53 -11.83 -16.12
C PHE A 597 24.99 -11.64 -16.56
N HIS A 598 25.27 -11.46 -17.83
CA HIS A 598 26.63 -11.24 -18.32
C HIS A 598 27.21 -9.90 -17.82
N GLN A 599 26.41 -8.85 -17.74
CA GLN A 599 26.83 -7.58 -17.14
C GLN A 599 27.16 -7.73 -15.65
N TRP A 600 26.27 -8.39 -14.89
CA TRP A 600 26.53 -8.72 -13.48
C TRP A 600 27.80 -9.57 -13.32
N LYS A 601 27.95 -10.59 -14.13
CA LYS A 601 29.10 -11.51 -14.09
C LYS A 601 30.41 -10.76 -14.27
N MET A 602 30.52 -9.87 -15.26
CA MET A 602 31.72 -9.08 -15.50
C MET A 602 32.12 -8.24 -14.28
N ASP A 603 31.17 -7.56 -13.68
CA ASP A 603 31.40 -6.75 -12.49
C ASP A 603 31.73 -7.62 -11.27
N PHE A 604 30.98 -8.70 -11.07
CA PHE A 604 31.20 -9.66 -9.99
C PHE A 604 32.59 -10.31 -10.05
N ASP A 605 33.02 -10.75 -11.22
CA ASP A 605 34.33 -11.39 -11.40
C ASP A 605 35.48 -10.38 -11.08
N SER A 606 35.30 -9.12 -11.45
CA SER A 606 36.23 -8.04 -11.10
C SER A 606 36.29 -7.82 -9.58
N LEU A 607 35.14 -7.83 -8.91
CA LEU A 607 35.05 -7.69 -7.45
C LEU A 607 35.66 -8.90 -6.72
N VAL A 608 35.46 -10.10 -7.24
CA VAL A 608 36.10 -11.32 -6.73
C VAL A 608 37.62 -11.25 -6.87
N ALA A 609 38.13 -10.85 -8.06
CA ALA A 609 39.55 -10.69 -8.29
C ALA A 609 40.19 -9.64 -7.37
N ALA A 610 39.46 -8.58 -7.06
CA ALA A 610 39.87 -7.51 -6.16
C ALA A 610 39.67 -7.87 -4.66
N ASN A 611 39.13 -9.05 -4.33
CA ASN A 611 38.72 -9.45 -2.97
C ASN A 611 37.82 -8.39 -2.30
N ASN A 612 36.89 -7.80 -3.07
CA ASN A 612 36.04 -6.69 -2.66
C ASN A 612 34.55 -6.92 -2.98
N VAL A 613 34.08 -8.17 -2.90
CA VAL A 613 32.66 -8.51 -3.08
C VAL A 613 31.86 -7.87 -1.96
N PRO A 614 30.81 -7.05 -2.25
CA PRO A 614 30.00 -6.43 -1.22
C PRO A 614 29.29 -7.43 -0.33
N ARG A 615 28.97 -7.00 0.89
CA ARG A 615 28.16 -7.81 1.81
C ARG A 615 26.69 -7.92 1.35
N PHE A 616 26.19 -6.90 0.64
CA PHE A 616 24.83 -6.87 0.14
C PHE A 616 24.80 -6.44 -1.33
N SER A 617 24.09 -7.18 -2.17
CA SER A 617 23.90 -6.87 -3.59
C SER A 617 22.44 -7.03 -3.98
N THR A 618 21.84 -6.00 -4.58
CA THR A 618 20.50 -6.05 -5.19
C THR A 618 20.61 -6.20 -6.69
N ILE A 619 19.82 -7.08 -7.30
CA ILE A 619 19.89 -7.39 -8.73
C ILE A 619 18.46 -7.45 -9.28
N ARG A 620 18.16 -6.67 -10.33
CA ARG A 620 16.86 -6.67 -10.98
C ARG A 620 16.88 -7.52 -12.25
N LEU A 621 16.00 -8.54 -12.33
CA LEU A 621 15.78 -9.39 -13.49
C LEU A 621 14.27 -9.41 -13.80
N GLY A 622 13.81 -8.60 -14.75
CA GLY A 622 12.39 -8.31 -14.94
C GLY A 622 11.80 -8.81 -16.26
N ASN A 623 12.46 -9.75 -16.99
CA ASN A 623 11.94 -10.20 -18.27
C ASN A 623 10.70 -11.10 -18.14
N ASP A 624 10.49 -11.71 -17.01
CA ASP A 624 9.30 -12.53 -16.73
C ASP A 624 7.98 -11.73 -16.71
N HIS A 625 8.04 -10.39 -16.62
CA HIS A 625 6.89 -9.51 -16.90
C HIS A 625 6.26 -9.75 -18.27
N THR A 626 7.06 -10.01 -19.31
CA THR A 626 6.69 -10.22 -20.71
C THR A 626 6.16 -8.97 -21.44
N GLU A 627 6.13 -9.00 -22.77
CA GLU A 627 5.43 -7.99 -23.62
C GLU A 627 4.12 -8.56 -24.18
N GLY A 628 3.50 -9.51 -23.49
CA GLY A 628 2.28 -10.18 -23.96
C GLY A 628 2.50 -10.86 -25.32
N MET A 629 1.56 -10.73 -26.21
CA MET A 629 1.58 -11.31 -27.56
C MET A 629 1.97 -10.31 -28.63
N ARG A 630 2.74 -9.28 -28.31
CA ARG A 630 3.16 -8.22 -29.24
C ARG A 630 3.96 -8.80 -30.40
N ALA A 631 3.51 -8.51 -31.64
CA ALA A 631 4.10 -9.08 -32.83
C ALA A 631 5.58 -8.71 -33.01
N GLY A 632 6.39 -9.68 -33.41
CA GLY A 632 7.84 -9.51 -33.60
C GLY A 632 8.66 -9.36 -32.31
N ARG A 633 8.01 -9.42 -31.13
CA ARG A 633 8.69 -9.46 -29.81
C ARG A 633 8.77 -10.89 -29.34
N PRO A 634 9.68 -11.22 -28.41
CA PRO A 634 9.77 -12.58 -27.88
C PRO A 634 8.41 -13.07 -27.36
N THR A 635 8.14 -14.37 -27.52
CA THR A 635 6.92 -14.95 -26.94
C THR A 635 6.96 -14.86 -25.42
N PRO A 636 5.81 -14.91 -24.72
CA PRO A 636 5.80 -14.95 -23.26
C PRO A 636 6.62 -16.12 -22.71
N TYR A 637 6.63 -17.25 -23.36
CA TYR A 637 7.48 -18.38 -22.99
C TYR A 637 8.97 -18.05 -23.15
N ALA A 638 9.36 -17.37 -24.24
CA ALA A 638 10.74 -16.97 -24.45
C ALA A 638 11.20 -15.94 -23.40
N HIS A 639 10.35 -14.98 -23.04
CA HIS A 639 10.66 -14.00 -22.00
C HIS A 639 10.85 -14.65 -20.62
N VAL A 640 9.92 -15.49 -20.18
CA VAL A 640 9.99 -16.18 -18.87
C VAL A 640 11.15 -17.18 -18.83
N ALA A 641 11.39 -17.89 -19.94
CA ALA A 641 12.50 -18.85 -20.04
C ALA A 641 13.87 -18.14 -20.05
N ASP A 642 13.97 -16.92 -20.60
CA ASP A 642 15.19 -16.10 -20.51
C ASP A 642 15.48 -15.67 -19.08
N ASN A 643 14.46 -15.22 -18.34
CA ASN A 643 14.57 -14.90 -16.92
C ASN A 643 14.99 -16.14 -16.11
N ASP A 644 14.32 -17.29 -16.29
CA ASP A 644 14.67 -18.55 -15.64
C ASP A 644 16.13 -18.97 -15.88
N LEU A 645 16.57 -18.86 -17.13
CA LEU A 645 17.95 -19.19 -17.50
C LEU A 645 18.94 -18.23 -16.84
N ALA A 646 18.65 -16.92 -16.83
CA ALA A 646 19.51 -15.92 -16.21
C ALA A 646 19.67 -16.17 -14.70
N VAL A 647 18.58 -16.47 -13.99
CA VAL A 647 18.59 -16.86 -12.57
C VAL A 647 19.45 -18.11 -12.38
N GLY A 648 19.24 -19.16 -13.21
CA GLY A 648 20.02 -20.39 -13.14
C GLY A 648 21.52 -20.15 -13.35
N MET A 649 21.89 -19.37 -14.38
CA MET A 649 23.28 -19.02 -14.70
C MET A 649 23.94 -18.21 -13.59
N LEU A 650 23.21 -17.28 -12.96
CA LEU A 650 23.73 -16.48 -11.85
C LEU A 650 24.08 -17.36 -10.64
N ILE A 651 23.16 -18.24 -10.24
CA ILE A 651 23.39 -19.16 -9.12
C ILE A 651 24.53 -20.15 -9.45
N ASP A 652 24.56 -20.69 -10.68
CA ASP A 652 25.63 -21.57 -11.16
C ASP A 652 26.99 -20.88 -11.02
N HIS A 653 27.15 -19.67 -11.58
CA HIS A 653 28.40 -18.92 -11.55
C HIS A 653 28.82 -18.56 -10.10
N LEU A 654 27.89 -18.05 -9.30
CA LEU A 654 28.13 -17.71 -7.89
C LEU A 654 28.53 -18.94 -7.09
N SER A 655 27.87 -20.08 -7.31
CA SER A 655 28.13 -21.32 -6.56
C SER A 655 29.51 -21.94 -6.81
N LYS A 656 30.15 -21.55 -7.90
CA LYS A 656 31.51 -21.95 -8.28
C LYS A 656 32.56 -20.93 -7.89
N SER A 657 32.17 -19.81 -7.33
CA SER A 657 33.05 -18.72 -6.90
C SER A 657 33.66 -18.97 -5.50
N PRO A 658 34.79 -18.32 -5.17
CA PRO A 658 35.39 -18.42 -3.83
C PRO A 658 34.47 -17.99 -2.68
N VAL A 659 33.54 -17.03 -2.93
CA VAL A 659 32.64 -16.47 -1.91
C VAL A 659 31.40 -17.36 -1.64
N TRP A 660 31.19 -18.41 -2.43
CA TRP A 660 30.02 -19.29 -2.28
C TRP A 660 29.84 -19.79 -0.84
N LYS A 661 30.93 -20.18 -0.19
CA LYS A 661 30.92 -20.78 1.14
C LYS A 661 30.27 -19.89 2.21
N GLU A 662 30.20 -18.58 1.97
CA GLU A 662 29.70 -17.57 2.88
C GLU A 662 28.57 -16.74 2.24
N SER A 663 27.90 -17.29 1.20
CA SER A 663 26.87 -16.59 0.41
C SER A 663 25.49 -17.19 0.61
N VAL A 664 24.47 -16.32 0.41
CA VAL A 664 23.07 -16.70 0.24
C VAL A 664 22.45 -15.84 -0.85
N VAL A 665 21.55 -16.44 -1.62
CA VAL A 665 20.72 -15.76 -2.62
C VAL A 665 19.27 -15.82 -2.17
N PHE A 666 18.61 -14.67 -2.11
CA PHE A 666 17.17 -14.51 -1.95
C PHE A 666 16.59 -14.02 -3.27
N ILE A 667 15.47 -14.58 -3.69
CA ILE A 667 14.78 -14.22 -4.93
C ILE A 667 13.30 -14.08 -4.63
N LEU A 668 12.67 -13.01 -5.08
CA LEU A 668 11.22 -12.80 -5.02
C LEU A 668 10.72 -12.03 -6.25
N GLU A 669 9.41 -12.00 -6.41
CA GLU A 669 8.73 -11.04 -7.28
C GLU A 669 8.49 -9.75 -6.48
N ASP A 670 8.52 -8.59 -7.12
CA ASP A 670 8.18 -7.33 -6.47
C ASP A 670 6.70 -7.26 -6.09
N ASP A 671 5.85 -7.81 -6.93
CA ASP A 671 4.41 -8.02 -6.73
C ASP A 671 3.89 -9.27 -7.44
N ALA A 672 2.58 -9.56 -7.32
CA ALA A 672 1.91 -10.71 -7.95
C ALA A 672 0.80 -10.31 -8.93
N GLN A 673 0.77 -9.05 -9.39
CA GLN A 673 -0.38 -8.46 -10.09
C GLN A 673 -0.76 -9.15 -11.41
N ASN A 674 0.18 -9.79 -12.10
CA ASN A 674 -0.01 -10.35 -13.43
C ASN A 674 -0.51 -11.80 -13.43
N GLY A 675 -1.20 -12.23 -12.39
CA GLY A 675 -1.69 -13.60 -12.42
C GLY A 675 -2.77 -13.95 -11.41
N PRO A 676 -3.50 -15.05 -11.68
CA PRO A 676 -4.41 -15.64 -10.72
C PRO A 676 -3.65 -16.50 -9.72
N ASP A 677 -4.19 -16.60 -8.52
CA ASP A 677 -3.78 -17.55 -7.50
C ASP A 677 -5.01 -18.06 -6.73
N HIS A 678 -5.04 -19.37 -6.40
CA HIS A 678 -6.22 -19.97 -5.78
C HIS A 678 -6.31 -19.70 -4.27
N VAL A 679 -5.22 -19.19 -3.66
CA VAL A 679 -5.18 -18.91 -2.22
C VAL A 679 -5.42 -17.42 -1.96
N ASP A 680 -4.58 -16.57 -2.54
CA ASP A 680 -4.67 -15.10 -2.39
C ASP A 680 -3.95 -14.39 -3.54
N ALA A 681 -4.45 -13.21 -3.90
CA ALA A 681 -3.87 -12.40 -4.97
C ALA A 681 -2.42 -11.94 -4.71
N HIS A 682 -1.98 -11.93 -3.45
CA HIS A 682 -0.61 -11.58 -3.08
C HIS A 682 0.34 -12.78 -3.03
N ARG A 683 -0.18 -14.02 -3.18
CA ARG A 683 0.69 -15.20 -3.10
C ARG A 683 1.58 -15.31 -4.32
N SER A 684 2.89 -15.33 -4.09
CA SER A 684 3.90 -15.26 -5.14
C SER A 684 5.01 -16.28 -4.95
N THR A 685 5.94 -16.31 -5.92
CA THR A 685 7.12 -17.18 -5.86
C THR A 685 8.22 -16.56 -5.01
N ALA A 686 8.92 -17.37 -4.23
CA ALA A 686 10.11 -16.98 -3.52
C ALA A 686 11.11 -18.13 -3.44
N TYR A 687 12.40 -17.79 -3.45
CA TYR A 687 13.48 -18.77 -3.44
C TYR A 687 14.59 -18.36 -2.50
N VAL A 688 15.18 -19.38 -1.83
CA VAL A 688 16.36 -19.21 -0.99
C VAL A 688 17.39 -20.24 -1.38
N VAL A 689 18.59 -19.80 -1.72
CA VAL A 689 19.66 -20.66 -2.25
C VAL A 689 20.98 -20.34 -1.56
N GLY A 690 21.71 -21.35 -1.11
CA GLY A 690 23.01 -21.18 -0.49
C GLY A 690 23.49 -22.41 0.25
N PRO A 691 24.77 -22.47 0.65
CA PRO A 691 25.29 -23.61 1.38
C PRO A 691 24.59 -23.91 2.71
N TYR A 692 24.15 -22.87 3.40
CA TYR A 692 23.45 -22.98 4.68
C TYR A 692 21.94 -23.14 4.55
N VAL A 693 21.42 -23.24 3.32
CA VAL A 693 20.00 -23.50 3.04
C VAL A 693 19.73 -25.00 3.06
N LYS A 694 18.61 -25.39 3.68
CA LYS A 694 18.17 -26.79 3.69
C LYS A 694 17.99 -27.33 2.28
N ARG A 695 18.20 -28.62 2.12
CA ARG A 695 18.02 -29.32 0.84
C ARG A 695 16.75 -30.15 0.86
N LYS A 696 16.02 -30.15 -0.28
CA LYS A 696 14.82 -30.97 -0.52
C LYS A 696 13.79 -30.81 0.61
N TYR A 697 13.57 -29.58 1.02
CA TYR A 697 12.69 -29.22 2.14
C TYR A 697 11.47 -28.44 1.64
N VAL A 698 10.29 -28.74 2.20
CA VAL A 698 9.08 -27.96 1.96
C VAL A 698 8.78 -27.18 3.23
N ASP A 699 8.58 -25.88 3.11
CA ASP A 699 8.24 -25.00 4.22
C ASP A 699 6.89 -24.32 3.94
N HIS A 700 5.87 -24.71 4.71
CA HIS A 700 4.52 -24.17 4.63
C HIS A 700 4.30 -22.95 5.54
N THR A 701 5.36 -22.47 6.19
CA THR A 701 5.28 -21.28 7.05
C THR A 701 4.91 -20.07 6.19
N MET A 702 3.98 -19.26 6.69
CA MET A 702 3.66 -17.99 6.05
C MET A 702 4.85 -17.03 6.16
N TYR A 703 5.38 -16.62 5.02
CA TYR A 703 6.41 -15.59 4.90
C TYR A 703 5.94 -14.47 4.00
N THR A 704 6.59 -13.31 4.13
CA THR A 704 6.28 -12.12 3.33
C THR A 704 7.54 -11.46 2.81
N THR A 705 7.41 -10.47 1.92
CA THR A 705 8.52 -9.61 1.49
C THR A 705 9.26 -9.02 2.69
N SER A 706 8.54 -8.49 3.68
CA SER A 706 9.12 -7.98 4.93
C SER A 706 9.83 -9.06 5.75
N GLY A 707 9.35 -10.31 5.71
CA GLY A 707 9.99 -11.45 6.36
C GLY A 707 11.33 -11.84 5.71
N MET A 708 11.40 -11.74 4.39
CA MET A 708 12.65 -11.93 3.65
C MET A 708 13.64 -10.81 3.96
N LEU A 709 13.20 -9.54 3.95
CA LEU A 709 14.04 -8.40 4.34
C LEU A 709 14.54 -8.55 5.78
N ARG A 710 13.67 -8.93 6.73
CA ARG A 710 14.09 -9.18 8.11
C ARG A 710 15.19 -10.25 8.22
N THR A 711 15.10 -11.28 7.41
CA THR A 711 16.12 -12.33 7.34
C THR A 711 17.45 -11.79 6.83
N ILE A 712 17.42 -10.98 5.78
CA ILE A 712 18.60 -10.30 5.21
C ILE A 712 19.25 -9.38 6.25
N GLU A 713 18.48 -8.55 6.93
CA GLU A 713 18.93 -7.65 7.98
C GLU A 713 19.63 -8.39 9.12
N LEU A 714 19.02 -9.45 9.63
CA LEU A 714 19.61 -10.27 10.69
C LEU A 714 20.94 -10.90 10.26
N ILE A 715 21.05 -11.42 9.04
CA ILE A 715 22.29 -11.97 8.47
C ILE A 715 23.37 -10.87 8.39
N LEU A 716 22.99 -9.68 7.94
CA LEU A 716 23.91 -8.54 7.81
C LEU A 716 24.22 -7.84 9.14
N GLY A 717 23.48 -8.16 10.21
CA GLY A 717 23.60 -7.54 11.53
C GLY A 717 22.90 -6.19 11.65
N LEU A 718 21.97 -5.89 10.72
CA LEU A 718 21.23 -4.62 10.62
C LEU A 718 19.98 -4.62 11.52
N PRO A 719 19.58 -3.45 12.07
CA PRO A 719 18.27 -3.27 12.68
C PRO A 719 17.19 -3.26 11.59
N PRO A 720 15.90 -3.40 11.94
CA PRO A 720 14.81 -3.24 10.99
C PRO A 720 14.65 -1.77 10.56
N MET A 721 14.08 -1.57 9.37
CA MET A 721 13.77 -0.25 8.80
C MET A 721 12.44 0.30 9.33
N THR A 722 11.45 -0.57 9.53
CA THR A 722 10.06 -0.20 9.81
C THR A 722 9.43 -1.11 10.88
N GLN A 723 8.17 -0.88 11.20
CA GLN A 723 7.39 -1.78 12.05
C GLN A 723 7.09 -3.11 11.35
N PHE A 724 7.06 -3.13 10.01
CA PHE A 724 6.68 -4.31 9.22
C PHE A 724 7.77 -5.38 9.24
N ASP A 725 8.99 -5.04 8.84
CA ASP A 725 10.12 -5.98 8.88
C ASP A 725 10.49 -6.36 10.33
N ALA A 726 10.41 -5.40 11.28
CA ALA A 726 10.56 -5.72 12.71
C ALA A 726 9.56 -6.79 13.18
N ALA A 727 8.32 -6.72 12.70
CA ALA A 727 7.24 -7.64 13.08
C ALA A 727 7.32 -8.99 12.38
N ALA A 728 7.84 -9.01 11.15
CA ALA A 728 7.76 -10.13 10.24
C ALA A 728 8.47 -11.39 10.75
N THR A 729 7.99 -12.54 10.31
CA THR A 729 8.59 -13.84 10.61
C THR A 729 9.85 -14.06 9.76
N PRO A 730 11.06 -14.13 10.36
CA PRO A 730 12.26 -14.42 9.59
C PRO A 730 12.25 -15.85 9.05
N MET A 731 12.90 -16.07 7.93
CA MET A 731 12.93 -17.34 7.19
C MET A 731 13.95 -18.35 7.78
N TRP A 732 14.23 -18.31 9.08
CA TRP A 732 15.23 -19.17 9.72
C TRP A 732 14.98 -20.66 9.54
N ARG A 733 13.72 -21.08 9.33
CA ARG A 733 13.34 -22.47 9.09
C ARG A 733 13.89 -23.03 7.77
N CYS A 734 14.19 -22.15 6.83
CA CYS A 734 14.84 -22.52 5.57
C CYS A 734 16.32 -22.88 5.74
N PHE A 735 16.94 -22.58 6.89
CA PHE A 735 18.37 -22.67 7.10
C PHE A 735 18.78 -23.85 7.98
N THR A 736 20.07 -24.24 7.87
CA THR A 736 20.70 -25.32 8.63
C THR A 736 22.12 -24.91 9.03
N ASN A 737 22.56 -25.38 10.19
CA ASN A 737 23.96 -25.23 10.65
C ASN A 737 24.93 -26.28 10.08
N LYS A 738 24.44 -27.12 9.18
CA LYS A 738 25.24 -28.13 8.46
C LYS A 738 25.31 -27.74 6.99
N PRO A 739 26.28 -26.92 6.57
CA PRO A 739 26.33 -26.42 5.21
C PRO A 739 26.66 -27.51 4.20
N ASP A 740 26.01 -27.41 3.02
CA ASP A 740 26.33 -28.19 1.85
C ASP A 740 26.89 -27.28 0.76
N PHE A 741 28.20 -27.39 0.51
CA PHE A 741 28.93 -26.54 -0.43
C PHE A 741 28.84 -27.02 -1.89
N THR A 742 28.06 -28.05 -2.18
CA THR A 742 27.89 -28.56 -3.54
C THR A 742 27.41 -27.45 -4.47
N PRO A 743 28.14 -27.17 -5.57
CA PRO A 743 27.73 -26.14 -6.52
C PRO A 743 26.41 -26.47 -7.20
N PHE A 744 25.66 -25.46 -7.52
CA PHE A 744 24.48 -25.58 -8.38
C PHE A 744 24.93 -25.64 -9.85
N ASN A 745 24.27 -26.46 -10.65
CA ASN A 745 24.48 -26.53 -12.09
C ASN A 745 23.16 -26.15 -12.77
N HIS A 746 23.15 -25.06 -13.52
CA HIS A 746 21.97 -24.62 -14.25
C HIS A 746 21.58 -25.59 -15.36
N LEU A 747 20.30 -25.56 -15.71
CA LEU A 747 19.73 -26.30 -16.84
C LEU A 747 19.61 -25.36 -18.05
N LYS A 748 19.79 -25.92 -19.24
CA LYS A 748 19.52 -25.20 -20.48
C LYS A 748 18.03 -24.94 -20.61
N SER A 749 17.66 -23.81 -21.25
CA SER A 749 16.28 -23.56 -21.60
C SER A 749 15.73 -24.62 -22.55
N ASN A 750 14.52 -25.10 -22.34
CA ASN A 750 13.78 -25.96 -23.26
C ASN A 750 13.02 -25.13 -24.32
N ILE A 751 12.95 -23.80 -24.14
CA ILE A 751 12.29 -22.84 -25.03
C ILE A 751 13.34 -22.18 -25.91
N ASN A 752 13.02 -21.98 -27.18
CA ASN A 752 13.84 -21.13 -28.05
C ASN A 752 13.69 -19.66 -27.65
N LEU A 753 14.73 -19.09 -27.04
CA LEU A 753 14.70 -17.68 -26.56
C LEU A 753 14.58 -16.66 -27.71
N GLY A 754 14.86 -17.05 -28.95
CA GLY A 754 14.66 -16.25 -30.16
C GLY A 754 13.25 -16.37 -30.76
N GLU A 755 12.36 -17.15 -30.17
CA GLU A 755 10.99 -17.28 -30.65
C GLU A 755 10.21 -15.99 -30.50
N THR A 756 9.54 -15.54 -31.57
CA THR A 756 8.80 -14.28 -31.59
C THR A 756 7.32 -14.48 -31.91
N ASN A 757 6.49 -13.59 -31.39
CA ASN A 757 5.04 -13.60 -31.61
C ASN A 757 4.69 -13.28 -33.08
N GLY A 758 3.73 -14.01 -33.64
CA GLY A 758 3.18 -13.76 -34.97
C GLY A 758 2.22 -12.58 -35.02
N ALA A 759 2.03 -11.99 -36.20
CA ALA A 759 1.38 -10.68 -36.38
C ALA A 759 -0.16 -10.69 -36.52
N LYS A 760 -0.89 -11.82 -36.38
CA LYS A 760 -2.29 -11.89 -36.87
C LYS A 760 -3.35 -12.29 -35.83
N THR A 761 -3.04 -12.46 -34.57
CA THR A 761 -4.01 -12.83 -33.54
C THR A 761 -4.71 -11.60 -32.93
N ILE A 762 -5.89 -11.78 -32.31
CA ILE A 762 -6.55 -10.72 -31.53
C ILE A 762 -5.64 -10.30 -30.38
N ALA A 763 -5.02 -11.24 -29.69
CA ALA A 763 -4.07 -11.00 -28.61
C ALA A 763 -2.88 -10.13 -29.06
N SER A 764 -2.30 -10.43 -30.27
CA SER A 764 -1.24 -9.63 -30.85
C SER A 764 -1.67 -8.18 -31.11
N LYS A 765 -2.85 -7.98 -31.75
CA LYS A 765 -3.37 -6.65 -32.03
C LYS A 765 -3.68 -5.83 -30.77
N LEU A 766 -4.10 -6.48 -29.68
CA LEU A 766 -4.32 -5.83 -28.39
C LEU A 766 -2.99 -5.42 -27.77
N SER A 767 -2.00 -6.33 -27.77
CA SER A 767 -0.66 -6.05 -27.22
C SER A 767 0.07 -4.90 -27.91
N GLU A 768 -0.16 -4.67 -29.24
CA GLU A 768 0.41 -3.53 -29.97
C GLU A 768 -0.07 -2.15 -29.48
N LYS A 769 -1.21 -2.11 -28.77
CA LYS A 769 -1.79 -0.86 -28.29
C LYS A 769 -1.25 -0.41 -26.94
N PHE A 770 -0.47 -1.22 -26.29
CA PHE A 770 0.07 -0.94 -24.96
C PHE A 770 1.37 -0.13 -25.02
N ASP A 771 1.59 0.68 -23.98
CA ASP A 771 2.83 1.39 -23.79
C ASP A 771 3.83 0.52 -23.01
N TRP A 772 4.73 -0.12 -23.73
CA TRP A 772 5.78 -0.98 -23.17
C TRP A 772 7.10 -0.23 -22.88
N SER A 773 7.07 1.11 -22.94
CA SER A 773 8.29 1.92 -22.77
C SER A 773 8.75 2.03 -21.33
N LYS A 774 7.85 1.81 -20.39
CA LYS A 774 8.11 1.84 -18.94
C LYS A 774 7.31 0.71 -18.28
N GLU A 775 7.78 0.28 -17.12
CA GLU A 775 7.01 -0.57 -16.21
C GLU A 775 5.67 0.11 -15.87
N ASP A 776 4.68 -0.68 -15.53
CA ASP A 776 3.36 -0.23 -15.03
C ASP A 776 2.52 0.62 -16.01
N ARG A 777 2.88 0.61 -17.30
CA ARG A 777 2.11 1.27 -18.35
C ARG A 777 1.10 0.36 -19.04
N VAL A 778 1.18 -0.93 -18.81
CA VAL A 778 0.32 -1.94 -19.43
C VAL A 778 -0.80 -2.30 -18.44
N PRO A 779 -2.06 -2.33 -18.88
CA PRO A 779 -3.16 -2.79 -18.02
C PRO A 779 -3.09 -4.30 -17.77
N ASP A 780 -2.73 -4.70 -16.55
CA ASP A 780 -2.36 -6.07 -16.19
C ASP A 780 -3.49 -7.08 -16.32
N LEU A 781 -4.73 -6.68 -16.04
CA LEU A 781 -5.90 -7.53 -16.28
C LEU A 781 -5.99 -8.02 -17.71
N ILE A 782 -5.80 -7.09 -18.64
CA ILE A 782 -5.89 -7.40 -20.07
C ILE A 782 -4.64 -8.18 -20.48
N LEU A 783 -3.48 -7.86 -19.90
CA LEU A 783 -2.24 -8.58 -20.16
C LEU A 783 -2.36 -10.04 -19.72
N ASN A 784 -2.87 -10.31 -18.52
CA ASN A 784 -3.06 -11.68 -18.04
C ASN A 784 -4.04 -12.47 -18.93
N GLU A 785 -5.16 -11.87 -19.32
CA GLU A 785 -6.11 -12.52 -20.25
C GLU A 785 -5.49 -12.77 -21.63
N ILE A 786 -4.69 -11.84 -22.15
CA ILE A 786 -3.94 -12.01 -23.40
C ILE A 786 -2.93 -13.16 -23.30
N LEU A 787 -2.22 -13.28 -22.19
CA LEU A 787 -1.28 -14.38 -21.93
C LEU A 787 -2.02 -15.72 -21.92
N TRP A 788 -3.09 -15.84 -21.17
CA TRP A 788 -3.87 -17.09 -21.12
C TRP A 788 -4.43 -17.46 -22.47
N GLN A 789 -5.09 -16.52 -23.16
CA GLN A 789 -5.68 -16.78 -24.47
C GLN A 789 -4.62 -17.07 -25.53
N GLY A 790 -3.50 -16.35 -25.50
CA GLY A 790 -2.39 -16.54 -26.42
C GLY A 790 -1.63 -17.86 -26.23
N LEU A 791 -1.42 -18.27 -24.97
CA LEU A 791 -0.67 -19.48 -24.64
C LEU A 791 -1.54 -20.74 -24.56
N LYS A 792 -2.75 -20.64 -24.05
CA LYS A 792 -3.66 -21.78 -23.83
C LYS A 792 -4.80 -21.86 -24.85
N GLY A 793 -4.98 -20.85 -25.71
CA GLY A 793 -6.07 -20.80 -26.70
C GLY A 793 -7.48 -20.70 -26.11
N LYS A 794 -7.60 -20.36 -24.83
CA LYS A 794 -8.87 -20.22 -24.10
C LYS A 794 -8.78 -19.12 -23.06
N PRO A 795 -9.92 -18.55 -22.57
CA PRO A 795 -9.91 -17.59 -21.45
C PRO A 795 -9.28 -18.16 -20.19
N ALA A 796 -8.78 -17.29 -19.32
CA ALA A 796 -8.23 -17.67 -18.02
C ALA A 796 -9.30 -18.43 -17.19
N PRO A 797 -8.94 -19.49 -16.49
CA PRO A 797 -9.86 -20.21 -15.62
C PRO A 797 -10.13 -19.39 -14.35
N PHE A 798 -11.22 -19.73 -13.68
CA PHE A 798 -11.51 -19.21 -12.35
C PHE A 798 -11.02 -20.21 -11.31
N PRO A 799 -10.08 -19.86 -10.42
CA PRO A 799 -9.59 -20.77 -9.41
C PRO A 799 -10.66 -21.10 -8.36
N VAL A 800 -10.56 -22.28 -7.78
CA VAL A 800 -11.36 -22.64 -6.61
C VAL A 800 -10.87 -21.83 -5.43
N ARG A 801 -11.78 -21.23 -4.70
CA ARG A 801 -11.43 -20.42 -3.52
C ARG A 801 -10.76 -21.29 -2.45
N ALA A 802 -9.63 -20.80 -1.93
CA ALA A 802 -9.03 -21.27 -0.69
C ALA A 802 -8.69 -20.04 0.18
N ALA A 803 -8.81 -20.18 1.48
CA ALA A 803 -8.29 -19.18 2.40
C ALA A 803 -6.85 -19.55 2.76
N PHE A 804 -5.94 -18.56 2.85
CA PHE A 804 -4.58 -18.79 3.33
C PHE A 804 -4.53 -19.13 4.82
N ILE A 805 -5.62 -18.88 5.55
CA ILE A 805 -5.83 -19.34 6.91
C ILE A 805 -7.15 -20.09 6.95
N LYS A 806 -7.09 -21.39 7.18
CA LYS A 806 -8.27 -22.13 7.64
C LYS A 806 -8.47 -21.76 9.10
N PRO A 807 -9.69 -21.40 9.56
CA PRO A 807 -10.00 -21.46 10.96
C PRO A 807 -9.68 -22.89 11.42
N THR A 808 -8.88 -23.04 12.47
CA THR A 808 -8.76 -24.33 13.14
C THR A 808 -10.18 -24.71 13.59
N GLU A 809 -10.72 -25.75 13.02
CA GLU A 809 -11.86 -26.45 13.62
C GLU A 809 -11.34 -27.09 14.90
N ASP A 810 -11.50 -26.38 16.04
CA ASP A 810 -11.45 -26.96 17.37
C ASP A 810 -12.88 -27.29 17.82
#